data_a742a2f657e36d8414aefabf1cb96211
#
_entry.id   a742a2f657e36d8414aefabf1cb96211
#
_cell.length_a   1.000
_cell.length_b   1.000
_cell.length_c   1.000
_cell.angle_alpha   90.00
_cell.angle_beta   90.00
_cell.angle_gamma   90.00
#
_symmetry.space_group_name_H-M   'P 1'
#
loop_
_entity.id
_entity.type
_entity.pdbx_description
1 polymer ?
#
loop_
_entity_poly.entity_id
_entity_poly.type
_entity_poly.pdbx_seq_one_letter_code
_entity_poly.pdbx_strand_id
1 'polypeptide(L)'
;MISIKAALSLAAAIPALVPALVPASPRPVQGAEAPAGDTVTTERLVTEITGFLDAEVAAHLSAVPTLNPPPALVLGVPTKGDFTWGSFMRAITDVAALTGKRAIAGRDVPETLGRLGLIEARLGGKTFSQLGAALALREFGTDLEANPLWRSLTRPERREWRELLDPGRFYDRERKQVIDLPENYFGVAARIVTMDHQMGLVDRDFADELLERAAAQFRRGALYTDDSLPTGRFDRYSQEYARFVYEAAGNVGRRDVQEAVAPSLTAVMRTWWDLVSPDGYGYPWGRTIGAIGYMDTMDIVGFLAAHPRFRPAPLSDLAGAYWAAWQWLQGDYRRDRHLLDMFGFGRGNYHYMTPERQWQQTTSFMAKAAGSLRHLQAALRQEQVASFPARPPLPAVARFESFRKGDRPAGVWLVRQGALRFALPFTTGPKAGIADYLPAPHGLPGFAVPVEQFLPALVPYLELDDGRRIVAGDGADVIEPSADGRGLHAVWRLWTVVGGPPARPVDVGLTSTVDWAIDGGTLVRKETIEAARPVVVRRFEVALPTTAGDLVTHWDGSQRFDRLVGDEARSEVVVEGSSPLDVSAKATGDSAVGRGARGPVPLILMYSAENLTLVPREPFTWIVRYDVRWQARAGEAASTTFGNR
;
A
#
# COMPACT_ATOMS: atom_id res chain seq x y z
N MET A 1 -1.45 14.09 -67.96
CA MET A 1 -0.20 14.85 -68.18
C MET A 1 -0.24 16.08 -67.29
N ILE A 2 0.39 16.03 -66.14
CA ILE A 2 1.08 17.15 -65.51
C ILE A 2 1.97 16.48 -64.44
N SER A 3 3.23 16.69 -64.66
CA SER A 3 4.37 16.19 -63.90
C SER A 3 4.48 16.94 -62.57
N ILE A 4 4.65 16.22 -61.45
CA ILE A 4 5.23 16.79 -60.22
C ILE A 4 6.49 16.01 -59.93
N LYS A 5 7.60 16.59 -60.33
CA LYS A 5 8.94 16.29 -59.85
C LYS A 5 9.29 17.29 -58.76
N ALA A 6 10.05 16.80 -57.81
CA ALA A 6 10.93 17.49 -56.87
C ALA A 6 10.35 17.83 -55.49
N ALA A 7 10.65 16.95 -54.54
CA ALA A 7 11.23 17.36 -53.28
C ALA A 7 12.13 16.19 -52.77
N LEU A 8 13.34 16.22 -53.25
CA LEU A 8 14.43 15.37 -52.74
C LEU A 8 15.14 16.15 -51.66
N SER A 9 15.37 15.42 -50.54
CA SER A 9 16.61 15.50 -49.75
C SER A 9 16.81 16.74 -48.87
N LEU A 10 16.54 16.55 -47.59
CA LEU A 10 17.50 16.92 -46.54
C LEU A 10 17.32 15.97 -45.37
N ALA A 11 17.88 14.76 -45.50
CA ALA A 11 18.25 13.96 -44.36
C ALA A 11 19.52 14.59 -43.76
N ALA A 12 19.35 15.58 -42.91
CA ALA A 12 20.43 16.06 -42.07
C ALA A 12 20.66 15.00 -40.98
N ALA A 13 21.80 14.35 -41.08
CA ALA A 13 22.35 13.53 -40.03
C ALA A 13 22.37 14.33 -38.71
N ILE A 14 21.52 13.95 -37.78
CA ILE A 14 21.62 14.40 -36.40
C ILE A 14 22.79 13.61 -35.82
N PRO A 15 23.93 14.25 -35.48
CA PRO A 15 24.98 13.57 -34.77
C PRO A 15 24.42 13.18 -33.40
N ALA A 16 24.62 11.93 -33.03
CA ALA A 16 24.42 11.45 -31.68
C ALA A 16 25.35 12.22 -30.73
N LEU A 17 24.92 13.38 -30.28
CA LEU A 17 25.46 14.05 -29.11
C LEU A 17 24.77 13.42 -27.89
N VAL A 18 25.29 12.27 -27.46
CA VAL A 18 25.26 11.89 -26.07
C VAL A 18 26.24 12.83 -25.39
N PRO A 19 25.82 13.85 -24.62
CA PRO A 19 26.77 14.56 -23.79
C PRO A 19 27.30 13.52 -22.81
N ALA A 20 28.60 13.23 -22.87
CA ALA A 20 29.31 12.57 -21.78
C ALA A 20 28.92 13.34 -20.51
N LEU A 21 28.21 12.69 -19.60
CA LEU A 21 27.93 13.20 -18.27
C LEU A 21 29.27 13.37 -17.58
N VAL A 22 29.86 14.58 -17.68
CA VAL A 22 30.92 15.00 -16.79
C VAL A 22 30.32 15.04 -15.40
N PRO A 23 30.84 14.34 -14.42
CA PRO A 23 30.33 14.41 -13.05
C PRO A 23 30.57 15.84 -12.56
N ALA A 24 29.50 16.63 -12.59
CA ALA A 24 29.47 17.89 -11.87
C ALA A 24 29.52 17.52 -10.39
N SER A 25 30.51 18.06 -9.67
CA SER A 25 30.58 17.96 -8.22
C SER A 25 29.23 18.29 -7.60
N PRO A 26 28.68 17.46 -6.69
CA PRO A 26 27.38 17.69 -6.11
C PRO A 26 27.40 19.04 -5.38
N ARG A 27 26.75 20.04 -5.95
CA ARG A 27 26.34 21.20 -5.16
C ARG A 27 25.32 20.69 -4.17
N PRO A 28 25.49 20.95 -2.85
CA PRO A 28 24.45 20.64 -1.90
C PRO A 28 23.19 21.39 -2.34
N VAL A 29 22.17 20.67 -2.78
CA VAL A 29 20.84 21.24 -2.93
C VAL A 29 20.43 21.62 -1.52
N GLN A 30 20.42 22.91 -1.20
CA GLN A 30 19.72 23.42 -0.04
C GLN A 30 18.25 23.08 -0.28
N GLY A 31 17.83 21.94 0.28
CA GLY A 31 16.42 21.64 0.45
C GLY A 31 15.85 22.79 1.28
N ALA A 32 14.82 23.45 0.78
CA ALA A 32 14.03 24.33 1.62
C ALA A 32 13.64 23.51 2.84
N GLU A 33 14.20 23.86 4.01
CA GLU A 33 13.77 23.27 5.27
C GLU A 33 12.27 23.50 5.37
N ALA A 34 11.53 22.40 5.44
CA ALA A 34 10.13 22.51 5.82
C ALA A 34 10.08 23.29 7.14
N PRO A 35 9.18 24.27 7.30
CA PRO A 35 9.11 25.08 8.52
C PRO A 35 9.09 24.14 9.72
N ALA A 36 9.84 24.48 10.77
CA ALA A 36 9.94 23.71 12.00
C ALA A 36 8.52 23.40 12.48
N GLY A 37 8.09 22.14 12.26
CA GLY A 37 6.71 21.74 12.41
C GLY A 37 6.30 21.76 13.87
N ASP A 38 5.02 21.95 14.12
CA ASP A 38 4.39 21.85 15.42
C ASP A 38 4.82 20.55 16.12
N THR A 39 5.11 20.65 17.40
CA THR A 39 5.38 19.48 18.25
C THR A 39 4.09 19.00 18.90
N VAL A 40 3.98 17.68 19.06
CA VAL A 40 2.89 17.02 19.76
C VAL A 40 3.43 16.41 21.04
N THR A 41 2.76 16.63 22.16
CA THR A 41 3.13 15.97 23.42
C THR A 41 2.61 14.53 23.43
N THR A 42 3.35 13.63 24.06
CA THR A 42 2.91 12.25 24.29
C THR A 42 1.58 12.19 25.03
N GLU A 43 1.36 13.09 25.98
CA GLU A 43 0.09 13.18 26.72
C GLU A 43 -1.08 13.52 25.78
N ARG A 44 -0.91 14.51 24.88
CA ARG A 44 -1.93 14.88 23.89
C ARG A 44 -2.27 13.72 22.98
N LEU A 45 -1.26 13.04 22.41
CA LEU A 45 -1.45 11.85 21.57
C LEU A 45 -2.34 10.83 22.28
N VAL A 46 -1.95 10.44 23.49
CA VAL A 46 -2.63 9.40 24.25
C VAL A 46 -4.04 9.82 24.63
N THR A 47 -4.22 11.03 25.14
CA THR A 47 -5.52 11.53 25.61
C THR A 47 -6.52 11.67 24.46
N GLU A 48 -6.09 12.27 23.34
CA GLU A 48 -6.96 12.52 22.20
C GLU A 48 -7.44 11.20 21.58
N ILE A 49 -6.52 10.27 21.33
CA ILE A 49 -6.85 9.01 20.68
C ILE A 49 -7.64 8.08 21.61
N THR A 50 -7.22 7.97 22.88
CA THR A 50 -7.94 7.14 23.85
C THR A 50 -9.36 7.63 24.06
N GLY A 51 -9.55 8.95 24.23
CA GLY A 51 -10.86 9.55 24.41
C GLY A 51 -11.79 9.31 23.21
N PHE A 52 -11.26 9.45 22.00
CA PHE A 52 -12.00 9.16 20.78
C PHE A 52 -12.41 7.68 20.71
N LEU A 53 -11.45 6.76 20.86
CA LEU A 53 -11.70 5.32 20.73
C LEU A 53 -12.68 4.80 21.78
N ASP A 54 -12.57 5.29 23.01
CA ASP A 54 -13.49 4.93 24.09
C ASP A 54 -14.93 5.37 23.79
N ALA A 55 -15.11 6.59 23.31
CA ALA A 55 -16.41 7.12 22.94
C ALA A 55 -17.03 6.36 21.75
N GLU A 56 -16.21 6.10 20.71
CA GLU A 56 -16.70 5.47 19.49
C GLU A 56 -17.03 3.98 19.70
N VAL A 57 -16.18 3.22 20.41
CA VAL A 57 -16.49 1.82 20.74
C VAL A 57 -17.75 1.73 21.61
N ALA A 58 -17.96 2.67 22.53
CA ALA A 58 -19.19 2.74 23.33
C ALA A 58 -20.43 3.06 22.46
N ALA A 59 -20.30 3.97 21.48
CA ALA A 59 -21.37 4.27 20.54
C ALA A 59 -21.74 3.05 19.67
N HIS A 60 -20.72 2.37 19.11
CA HIS A 60 -20.92 1.15 18.34
C HIS A 60 -21.57 0.04 19.16
N LEU A 61 -21.12 -0.16 20.41
CA LEU A 61 -21.70 -1.18 21.28
C LEU A 61 -23.15 -0.84 21.67
N SER A 62 -23.47 0.43 21.85
CA SER A 62 -24.83 0.91 22.09
C SER A 62 -25.74 0.71 20.87
N ALA A 63 -25.20 0.83 19.67
CA ALA A 63 -25.93 0.58 18.42
C ALA A 63 -26.20 -0.91 18.15
N VAL A 64 -25.64 -1.82 18.97
CA VAL A 64 -25.93 -3.26 18.93
C VAL A 64 -26.82 -3.63 20.11
N PRO A 65 -28.18 -3.44 20.03
CA PRO A 65 -29.08 -3.58 21.18
C PRO A 65 -29.23 -5.02 21.64
N THR A 66 -29.10 -5.96 20.72
CA THR A 66 -29.19 -7.40 20.98
C THR A 66 -28.07 -8.16 20.28
N LEU A 67 -27.59 -9.22 20.92
CA LEU A 67 -26.59 -10.13 20.38
C LEU A 67 -27.16 -11.50 19.99
N ASN A 68 -28.47 -11.70 20.18
CA ASN A 68 -29.13 -12.94 19.80
C ASN A 68 -30.59 -12.69 19.39
N PRO A 69 -30.93 -12.67 18.08
CA PRO A 69 -30.01 -12.73 16.95
C PRO A 69 -29.21 -11.44 16.79
N PRO A 70 -28.04 -11.47 16.11
CA PRO A 70 -27.29 -10.26 15.83
C PRO A 70 -28.05 -9.37 14.84
N PRO A 71 -27.95 -8.05 14.94
CA PRO A 71 -28.64 -7.15 14.03
C PRO A 71 -28.05 -7.27 12.62
N ALA A 72 -28.90 -7.23 11.59
CA ALA A 72 -28.46 -7.22 10.21
C ALA A 72 -27.78 -5.90 9.80
N LEU A 73 -28.10 -4.82 10.50
CA LEU A 73 -27.52 -3.48 10.31
C LEU A 73 -27.07 -2.93 11.66
N VAL A 74 -25.90 -2.28 11.66
CA VAL A 74 -25.40 -1.46 12.77
C VAL A 74 -25.06 -0.08 12.20
N LEU A 75 -25.53 0.98 12.83
CA LEU A 75 -25.30 2.36 12.34
C LEU A 75 -25.74 2.55 10.86
N GLY A 76 -26.76 1.81 10.43
CA GLY A 76 -27.29 1.89 9.07
C GLY A 76 -26.50 1.15 8.00
N VAL A 77 -25.44 0.43 8.37
CA VAL A 77 -24.63 -0.36 7.44
C VAL A 77 -24.70 -1.85 7.75
N PRO A 78 -24.57 -2.75 6.72
CA PRO A 78 -24.65 -4.18 6.91
C PRO A 78 -23.58 -4.73 7.85
N THR A 79 -23.95 -5.74 8.64
CA THR A 79 -23.04 -6.50 9.51
C THR A 79 -22.60 -7.81 8.87
N LYS A 80 -22.94 -8.04 7.62
CA LYS A 80 -22.50 -9.19 6.83
C LYS A 80 -21.07 -8.98 6.34
N GLY A 81 -20.22 -9.92 6.60
CA GLY A 81 -18.83 -9.91 6.13
C GLY A 81 -18.02 -10.94 6.88
N ASP A 82 -17.03 -11.51 6.18
CA ASP A 82 -16.26 -12.63 6.68
C ASP A 82 -15.50 -12.35 7.99
N PHE A 83 -15.29 -11.06 8.33
CA PHE A 83 -14.43 -10.65 9.46
C PHE A 83 -15.09 -9.61 10.36
N THR A 84 -16.38 -9.39 10.21
CA THR A 84 -17.08 -8.22 10.78
C THR A 84 -17.10 -8.24 12.30
N TRP A 85 -17.62 -9.31 12.90
CA TRP A 85 -17.75 -9.41 14.36
C TRP A 85 -16.40 -9.65 15.03
N GLY A 86 -15.48 -10.39 14.38
CA GLY A 86 -14.11 -10.56 14.85
C GLY A 86 -13.34 -9.22 14.92
N SER A 87 -13.52 -8.34 13.94
CA SER A 87 -12.95 -6.98 13.98
C SER A 87 -13.52 -6.15 15.13
N PHE A 88 -14.83 -6.26 15.38
CA PHE A 88 -15.49 -5.57 16.50
C PHE A 88 -15.07 -6.13 17.86
N MET A 89 -14.97 -7.44 18.00
CA MET A 89 -14.41 -8.07 19.21
C MET A 89 -13.01 -7.53 19.51
N ARG A 90 -12.16 -7.45 18.49
CA ARG A 90 -10.81 -6.91 18.63
C ARG A 90 -10.84 -5.43 19.07
N ALA A 91 -11.71 -4.60 18.48
CA ALA A 91 -11.85 -3.19 18.87
C ALA A 91 -12.24 -3.05 20.36
N ILE A 92 -13.24 -3.82 20.83
CA ILE A 92 -13.65 -3.81 22.25
C ILE A 92 -12.48 -4.27 23.13
N THR A 93 -11.79 -5.35 22.76
CA THR A 93 -10.67 -5.92 23.52
C THR A 93 -9.54 -4.91 23.66
N ASP A 94 -9.08 -4.34 22.52
CA ASP A 94 -7.93 -3.43 22.49
C ASP A 94 -8.24 -2.10 23.21
N VAL A 95 -9.48 -1.57 23.09
CA VAL A 95 -9.89 -0.36 23.81
C VAL A 95 -10.07 -0.63 25.30
N ALA A 96 -10.64 -1.76 25.70
CA ALA A 96 -10.73 -2.14 27.10
C ALA A 96 -9.34 -2.27 27.75
N ALA A 97 -8.40 -2.90 27.05
CA ALA A 97 -7.02 -3.04 27.51
C ALA A 97 -6.28 -1.68 27.58
N LEU A 98 -6.49 -0.80 26.60
CA LEU A 98 -5.92 0.56 26.56
C LEU A 98 -6.43 1.43 27.72
N THR A 99 -7.74 1.35 28.01
CA THR A 99 -8.42 2.20 29.00
C THR A 99 -8.45 1.59 30.40
N GLY A 100 -8.15 0.31 30.55
CA GLY A 100 -8.31 -0.45 31.80
C GLY A 100 -9.77 -0.69 32.20
N LYS A 101 -10.74 -0.46 31.32
CA LYS A 101 -12.18 -0.58 31.62
C LYS A 101 -12.63 -2.04 31.59
N ARG A 102 -13.42 -2.41 32.59
CA ARG A 102 -14.10 -3.72 32.67
C ARG A 102 -15.51 -3.69 32.08
N ALA A 103 -16.07 -2.50 31.88
CA ALA A 103 -17.37 -2.30 31.24
C ALA A 103 -17.30 -1.14 30.24
N ILE A 104 -17.96 -1.32 29.09
CA ILE A 104 -18.10 -0.29 28.04
C ILE A 104 -19.61 -0.17 27.74
N ALA A 105 -20.13 1.03 27.67
CA ALA A 105 -21.57 1.31 27.50
C ALA A 105 -22.47 0.53 28.49
N GLY A 106 -22.00 0.39 29.73
CA GLY A 106 -22.73 -0.35 30.78
C GLY A 106 -22.73 -1.86 30.67
N ARG A 107 -21.99 -2.43 29.69
CA ARG A 107 -21.89 -3.89 29.47
C ARG A 107 -20.55 -4.40 29.96
N ASP A 108 -20.55 -5.52 30.67
CA ASP A 108 -19.34 -6.23 31.05
C ASP A 108 -18.58 -6.69 29.81
N VAL A 109 -17.27 -6.39 29.74
CA VAL A 109 -16.46 -6.64 28.55
C VAL A 109 -16.24 -8.14 28.30
N PRO A 110 -15.81 -8.96 29.28
CA PRO A 110 -15.69 -10.41 29.13
C PRO A 110 -17.00 -11.08 28.64
N GLU A 111 -18.14 -10.75 29.26
CA GLU A 111 -19.42 -11.33 28.87
C GLU A 111 -19.81 -10.90 27.44
N THR A 112 -19.64 -9.61 27.09
CA THR A 112 -19.93 -9.09 25.76
C THR A 112 -19.10 -9.79 24.68
N LEU A 113 -17.79 -9.96 24.89
CA LEU A 113 -16.92 -10.68 23.98
C LEU A 113 -17.29 -12.15 23.86
N GLY A 114 -17.69 -12.77 24.98
CA GLY A 114 -18.22 -14.14 24.99
C GLY A 114 -19.42 -14.29 24.02
N ARG A 115 -20.37 -13.35 24.07
CA ARG A 115 -21.55 -13.34 23.17
C ARG A 115 -21.19 -13.07 21.71
N LEU A 116 -20.25 -12.16 21.45
CA LEU A 116 -19.79 -11.85 20.09
C LEU A 116 -19.10 -13.06 19.44
N GLY A 117 -18.29 -13.81 20.17
CA GLY A 117 -17.67 -15.03 19.65
C GLY A 117 -18.70 -16.12 19.31
N LEU A 118 -19.81 -16.23 20.04
CA LEU A 118 -20.91 -17.12 19.66
C LEU A 118 -21.60 -16.70 18.35
N ILE A 119 -21.69 -15.40 18.07
CA ILE A 119 -22.16 -14.91 16.77
C ILE A 119 -21.24 -15.38 15.65
N GLU A 120 -19.93 -15.17 15.81
CA GLU A 120 -18.93 -15.60 14.82
C GLU A 120 -18.92 -17.12 14.63
N ALA A 121 -19.06 -17.89 15.70
CA ALA A 121 -19.17 -19.35 15.62
C ALA A 121 -20.34 -19.79 14.72
N ARG A 122 -21.50 -19.21 14.94
CA ARG A 122 -22.75 -19.52 14.20
C ARG A 122 -22.76 -19.00 12.77
N LEU A 123 -22.07 -17.89 12.49
CA LEU A 123 -21.91 -17.34 11.14
C LEU A 123 -20.83 -18.09 10.34
N GLY A 124 -20.07 -18.99 10.93
CA GLY A 124 -19.00 -19.71 10.26
C GLY A 124 -17.75 -18.87 10.05
N GLY A 125 -17.47 -17.89 10.91
CA GLY A 125 -16.30 -17.02 10.83
C GLY A 125 -14.99 -17.77 10.66
N LYS A 126 -14.10 -17.26 9.80
CA LYS A 126 -12.79 -17.89 9.50
C LYS A 126 -11.67 -16.86 9.66
N THR A 127 -10.45 -17.33 9.79
CA THR A 127 -9.20 -16.54 9.77
C THR A 127 -9.23 -15.28 10.63
N PHE A 128 -9.44 -14.08 10.08
CA PHE A 128 -9.41 -12.84 10.84
C PHE A 128 -10.50 -12.74 11.91
N SER A 129 -11.65 -13.39 11.71
CA SER A 129 -12.64 -13.55 12.78
C SER A 129 -12.13 -14.43 13.92
N GLN A 130 -11.53 -15.57 13.57
CA GLN A 130 -10.87 -16.45 14.55
C GLN A 130 -9.70 -15.76 15.23
N LEU A 131 -8.89 -15.00 14.47
CA LEU A 131 -7.81 -14.18 15.04
C LEU A 131 -8.36 -13.19 16.07
N GLY A 132 -9.46 -12.51 15.76
CA GLY A 132 -10.14 -11.60 16.69
C GLY A 132 -10.60 -12.31 17.96
N ALA A 133 -11.19 -13.50 17.84
CA ALA A 133 -11.62 -14.32 18.95
C ALA A 133 -10.44 -14.83 19.80
N ALA A 134 -9.39 -15.34 19.17
CA ALA A 134 -8.19 -15.83 19.87
C ALA A 134 -7.48 -14.69 20.63
N LEU A 135 -7.35 -13.50 20.02
CA LEU A 135 -6.80 -12.31 20.67
C LEU A 135 -7.65 -11.87 21.86
N ALA A 136 -8.99 -11.83 21.69
CA ALA A 136 -9.91 -11.48 22.76
C ALA A 136 -9.81 -12.44 23.94
N LEU A 137 -9.80 -13.75 23.67
CA LEU A 137 -9.69 -14.75 24.72
C LEU A 137 -8.34 -14.66 25.45
N ARG A 138 -7.24 -14.55 24.70
CA ARG A 138 -5.88 -14.47 25.27
C ARG A 138 -5.64 -13.23 26.11
N GLU A 139 -6.27 -12.08 25.78
CA GLU A 139 -6.10 -10.83 26.54
C GLU A 139 -6.48 -11.00 28.02
N PHE A 140 -7.43 -11.88 28.34
CA PHE A 140 -7.84 -12.17 29.71
C PHE A 140 -7.05 -13.31 30.37
N GLY A 141 -6.01 -13.80 29.72
CA GLY A 141 -5.13 -14.84 30.24
C GLY A 141 -5.22 -16.16 29.48
N THR A 142 -4.12 -16.91 29.51
CA THR A 142 -3.98 -18.21 28.83
C THR A 142 -4.52 -19.39 29.62
N ASP A 143 -4.70 -19.26 30.94
CA ASP A 143 -5.39 -20.26 31.78
C ASP A 143 -6.91 -20.08 31.59
N LEU A 144 -7.53 -20.94 30.82
CA LEU A 144 -8.95 -20.86 30.50
C LEU A 144 -9.85 -20.98 31.72
N GLU A 145 -9.47 -21.76 32.73
CA GLU A 145 -10.28 -21.94 33.95
C GLU A 145 -10.29 -20.67 34.82
N ALA A 146 -9.22 -19.87 34.76
CA ALA A 146 -9.14 -18.56 35.40
C ALA A 146 -9.65 -17.41 34.53
N ASN A 147 -9.78 -17.59 33.20
CA ASN A 147 -10.11 -16.59 32.24
C ASN A 147 -11.56 -16.08 32.40
N PRO A 148 -11.82 -14.78 32.67
CA PRO A 148 -13.17 -14.27 32.94
C PRO A 148 -14.10 -14.37 31.74
N LEU A 149 -13.60 -14.22 30.50
CA LEU A 149 -14.39 -14.41 29.28
C LEU A 149 -14.87 -15.87 29.20
N TRP A 150 -13.94 -16.82 29.37
CA TRP A 150 -14.27 -18.23 29.32
C TRP A 150 -15.23 -18.66 30.43
N ARG A 151 -15.09 -18.09 31.62
CA ARG A 151 -15.98 -18.34 32.77
C ARG A 151 -17.37 -17.76 32.58
N SER A 152 -17.54 -16.70 31.79
CA SER A 152 -18.85 -16.13 31.46
C SER A 152 -19.72 -17.04 30.59
N LEU A 153 -19.10 -18.06 29.96
CA LEU A 153 -19.75 -18.98 29.04
C LEU A 153 -20.27 -20.22 29.74
N THR A 154 -21.47 -20.67 29.35
CA THR A 154 -21.99 -21.99 29.76
C THR A 154 -21.21 -23.11 29.06
N ARG A 155 -21.37 -24.34 29.54
CA ARG A 155 -20.69 -25.50 28.95
C ARG A 155 -21.00 -25.73 27.46
N PRO A 156 -22.25 -25.59 26.96
CA PRO A 156 -22.53 -25.62 25.54
C PRO A 156 -21.83 -24.48 24.76
N GLU A 157 -21.84 -23.25 25.26
CA GLU A 157 -21.23 -22.09 24.62
C GLU A 157 -19.70 -22.22 24.53
N ARG A 158 -19.06 -22.82 25.54
CA ARG A 158 -17.62 -23.15 25.47
C ARG A 158 -17.30 -24.16 24.36
N ARG A 159 -18.24 -25.04 23.99
CA ARG A 159 -18.07 -25.93 22.84
C ARG A 159 -18.16 -25.15 21.52
N GLU A 160 -19.14 -24.27 21.37
CA GLU A 160 -19.22 -23.39 20.18
C GLU A 160 -17.97 -22.54 20.01
N TRP A 161 -17.39 -22.03 21.11
CA TRP A 161 -16.14 -21.29 21.09
C TRP A 161 -14.93 -22.17 20.68
N ARG A 162 -14.85 -23.42 21.16
CA ARG A 162 -13.82 -24.35 20.69
C ARG A 162 -13.97 -24.66 19.21
N GLU A 163 -15.18 -24.81 18.72
CA GLU A 163 -15.47 -24.99 17.30
C GLU A 163 -15.08 -23.75 16.48
N LEU A 164 -15.31 -22.53 17.00
CA LEU A 164 -14.87 -21.30 16.37
C LEU A 164 -13.34 -21.26 16.22
N LEU A 165 -12.62 -21.62 17.26
CA LEU A 165 -11.16 -21.60 17.30
C LEU A 165 -10.51 -22.85 16.69
N ASP A 166 -11.30 -23.84 16.26
CA ASP A 166 -10.77 -25.06 15.64
C ASP A 166 -10.06 -24.74 14.32
N PRO A 167 -8.73 -24.97 14.25
CA PRO A 167 -7.98 -24.75 13.02
C PRO A 167 -8.44 -25.59 11.82
N GLY A 168 -9.12 -26.71 12.04
CA GLY A 168 -9.73 -27.53 10.98
C GLY A 168 -10.73 -26.79 10.10
N ARG A 169 -11.22 -25.62 10.54
CA ARG A 169 -12.09 -24.74 9.74
C ARG A 169 -11.38 -24.01 8.63
N PHE A 170 -10.08 -23.84 8.72
CA PHE A 170 -9.29 -23.09 7.74
C PHE A 170 -8.04 -23.85 7.26
N TYR A 171 -7.73 -25.00 7.86
CA TYR A 171 -6.56 -25.80 7.51
C TYR A 171 -6.88 -27.30 7.46
N ASP A 172 -6.66 -27.92 6.30
CA ASP A 172 -6.72 -29.35 6.09
C ASP A 172 -5.37 -29.97 6.50
N ARG A 173 -5.33 -30.63 7.65
CA ARG A 173 -4.11 -31.22 8.19
C ARG A 173 -3.59 -32.41 7.35
N GLU A 174 -4.49 -33.17 6.72
CA GLU A 174 -4.10 -34.31 5.88
C GLU A 174 -3.47 -33.84 4.57
N ARG A 175 -4.09 -32.85 3.93
CA ARG A 175 -3.60 -32.28 2.68
C ARG A 175 -2.53 -31.18 2.90
N LYS A 176 -2.36 -30.75 4.12
CA LYS A 176 -1.43 -29.68 4.52
C LYS A 176 -1.65 -28.38 3.73
N GLN A 177 -2.90 -27.99 3.55
CA GLN A 177 -3.27 -26.79 2.79
C GLN A 177 -4.34 -25.96 3.50
N VAL A 178 -4.36 -24.66 3.18
CA VAL A 178 -5.42 -23.76 3.64
C VAL A 178 -6.70 -24.04 2.84
N ILE A 179 -7.84 -24.15 3.54
CA ILE A 179 -9.15 -24.45 2.97
C ILE A 179 -9.83 -23.15 2.55
N ASP A 180 -10.22 -23.07 1.27
CA ASP A 180 -10.98 -21.95 0.68
C ASP A 180 -10.41 -20.56 0.94
N LEU A 181 -9.10 -20.47 1.12
CA LEU A 181 -8.39 -19.23 1.46
C LEU A 181 -7.09 -19.13 0.66
N PRO A 182 -6.62 -17.90 0.37
CA PRO A 182 -5.32 -17.69 -0.24
C PRO A 182 -4.17 -18.19 0.63
N GLU A 183 -3.10 -18.66 0.00
CA GLU A 183 -1.89 -19.18 0.68
C GLU A 183 -1.24 -18.16 1.65
N ASN A 184 -1.41 -16.86 1.43
CA ASN A 184 -0.92 -15.82 2.34
C ASN A 184 -1.53 -15.90 3.75
N TYR A 185 -2.63 -16.59 3.91
CA TYR A 185 -3.24 -16.77 5.23
C TYR A 185 -2.52 -17.77 6.13
N PHE A 186 -1.46 -18.43 5.65
CA PHE A 186 -0.60 -19.24 6.53
C PHE A 186 -0.01 -18.44 7.70
N GLY A 187 0.36 -17.17 7.48
CA GLY A 187 0.84 -16.31 8.57
C GLY A 187 -0.23 -16.05 9.64
N VAL A 188 -1.46 -15.81 9.20
CA VAL A 188 -2.62 -15.63 10.11
C VAL A 188 -2.92 -16.93 10.83
N ALA A 189 -2.97 -18.04 10.10
CA ALA A 189 -3.24 -19.38 10.65
C ALA A 189 -2.20 -19.77 11.71
N ALA A 190 -0.91 -19.56 11.43
CA ALA A 190 0.16 -19.82 12.39
C ALA A 190 0.01 -18.97 13.66
N ARG A 191 -0.40 -17.69 13.53
CA ARG A 191 -0.63 -16.82 14.67
C ARG A 191 -1.79 -17.30 15.53
N ILE A 192 -2.92 -17.72 14.91
CA ILE A 192 -4.08 -18.26 15.62
C ILE A 192 -3.67 -19.53 16.39
N VAL A 193 -3.15 -20.53 15.68
CA VAL A 193 -2.84 -21.84 16.24
C VAL A 193 -1.81 -21.76 17.37
N THR A 194 -0.82 -20.87 17.28
CA THR A 194 0.16 -20.69 18.36
C THR A 194 -0.44 -20.02 19.60
N MET A 195 -1.44 -19.15 19.46
CA MET A 195 -2.22 -18.63 20.60
C MET A 195 -3.13 -19.69 21.18
N ASP A 196 -3.79 -20.47 20.35
CA ASP A 196 -4.65 -21.58 20.80
C ASP A 196 -3.85 -22.64 21.55
N HIS A 197 -2.61 -22.91 21.12
CA HIS A 197 -1.70 -23.75 21.88
C HIS A 197 -1.37 -23.16 23.27
N GLN A 198 -1.11 -21.87 23.39
CA GLN A 198 -0.88 -21.23 24.69
C GLN A 198 -2.07 -21.39 25.65
N MET A 199 -3.28 -21.47 25.11
CA MET A 199 -4.54 -21.64 25.84
C MET A 199 -4.93 -23.11 26.02
N GLY A 200 -4.11 -24.07 25.56
CA GLY A 200 -4.39 -25.51 25.67
C GLY A 200 -5.51 -26.03 24.78
N LEU A 201 -5.86 -25.27 23.72
CA LEU A 201 -6.93 -25.65 22.76
C LEU A 201 -6.42 -26.58 21.66
N VAL A 202 -5.14 -26.50 21.30
CA VAL A 202 -4.48 -27.35 20.31
C VAL A 202 -3.15 -27.90 20.84
N ASP A 203 -2.70 -29.03 20.27
CA ASP A 203 -1.41 -29.61 20.61
C ASP A 203 -0.22 -28.79 20.05
N ARG A 204 0.95 -29.02 20.62
CA ARG A 204 2.18 -28.34 20.23
C ARG A 204 2.62 -28.71 18.81
N ASP A 205 2.46 -29.95 18.43
CA ASP A 205 2.92 -30.47 17.13
C ASP A 205 2.17 -29.80 16.00
N PHE A 206 0.88 -29.54 16.19
CA PHE A 206 0.09 -28.80 15.21
C PHE A 206 0.50 -27.33 15.11
N ALA A 207 0.75 -26.67 16.24
CA ALA A 207 1.23 -25.29 16.23
C ALA A 207 2.60 -25.17 15.53
N ASP A 208 3.52 -26.11 15.79
CA ASP A 208 4.82 -26.15 15.14
C ASP A 208 4.71 -26.48 13.63
N GLU A 209 3.80 -27.38 13.22
CA GLU A 209 3.57 -27.71 11.80
C GLU A 209 3.17 -26.47 11.00
N LEU A 210 2.17 -25.73 11.46
CA LEU A 210 1.72 -24.50 10.77
C LEU A 210 2.76 -23.40 10.81
N LEU A 211 3.45 -23.23 11.93
CA LEU A 211 4.51 -22.25 12.05
C LEU A 211 5.66 -22.54 11.08
N GLU A 212 6.13 -23.80 10.98
CA GLU A 212 7.19 -24.17 10.04
C GLU A 212 6.78 -23.95 8.59
N ARG A 213 5.53 -24.25 8.26
CA ARG A 213 5.02 -23.99 6.92
C ARG A 213 4.98 -22.51 6.60
N ALA A 214 4.49 -21.67 7.52
CA ALA A 214 4.51 -20.22 7.38
C ALA A 214 5.94 -19.65 7.30
N ALA A 215 6.90 -20.26 8.00
CA ALA A 215 8.29 -19.84 8.03
C ALA A 215 9.13 -20.35 6.84
N ALA A 216 8.64 -21.30 6.05
CA ALA A 216 9.43 -22.04 5.07
C ALA A 216 10.16 -21.15 4.06
N GLN A 217 9.55 -20.06 3.61
CA GLN A 217 10.18 -19.12 2.66
C GLN A 217 11.29 -18.29 3.32
N PHE A 218 11.16 -17.89 4.56
CA PHE A 218 12.19 -17.17 5.30
C PHE A 218 13.41 -18.06 5.57
N ARG A 219 13.18 -19.36 5.84
CA ARG A 219 14.28 -20.33 5.96
C ARG A 219 15.05 -20.53 4.66
N ARG A 220 14.43 -20.27 3.50
CA ARG A 220 15.10 -20.23 2.19
C ARG A 220 15.74 -18.88 1.85
N GLY A 221 15.74 -17.94 2.81
CA GLY A 221 16.38 -16.64 2.64
C GLY A 221 15.52 -15.61 1.89
N ALA A 222 14.21 -15.81 1.77
CA ALA A 222 13.33 -14.80 1.21
C ALA A 222 13.29 -13.56 2.12
N LEU A 223 13.64 -12.40 1.58
CA LEU A 223 13.55 -11.12 2.28
C LEU A 223 12.16 -10.54 2.19
N TYR A 224 11.55 -10.67 1.03
CA TYR A 224 10.19 -10.20 0.76
C TYR A 224 9.35 -11.40 0.35
N THR A 225 8.24 -11.56 1.04
CA THR A 225 7.24 -12.54 0.66
C THR A 225 6.01 -11.78 0.29
N ASP A 226 5.53 -12.03 -0.87
CA ASP A 226 4.18 -11.67 -1.10
C ASP A 226 3.25 -12.74 -0.52
N ASP A 227 2.00 -12.37 -0.46
CA ASP A 227 1.00 -13.10 0.26
C ASP A 227 0.51 -14.38 -0.41
N SER A 228 0.94 -14.77 -1.58
CA SER A 228 0.29 -15.93 -2.17
C SER A 228 1.02 -16.64 -3.31
N LEU A 229 2.00 -16.01 -3.94
CA LEU A 229 2.53 -16.61 -5.15
C LEU A 229 4.04 -16.37 -5.27
N PRO A 230 4.81 -17.34 -5.77
CA PRO A 230 6.23 -17.18 -6.09
C PRO A 230 6.43 -16.27 -7.32
N THR A 231 5.53 -15.34 -7.58
CA THR A 231 5.48 -14.51 -8.78
C THR A 231 6.22 -13.18 -8.66
N GLY A 232 6.74 -12.85 -7.46
CA GLY A 232 7.44 -11.59 -7.23
C GLY A 232 6.52 -10.43 -6.90
N ARG A 233 5.28 -10.70 -6.49
CA ARG A 233 4.38 -9.67 -5.97
C ARG A 233 4.89 -9.23 -4.59
N PHE A 234 5.03 -7.93 -4.42
CA PHE A 234 5.32 -7.28 -3.16
C PHE A 234 4.39 -6.09 -3.00
N ASP A 235 3.67 -6.05 -1.90
CA ASP A 235 2.81 -4.96 -1.46
C ASP A 235 2.76 -4.88 0.07
N ARG A 236 1.82 -4.13 0.62
CA ARG A 236 1.65 -3.98 2.07
C ARG A 236 1.53 -5.30 2.86
N TYR A 237 1.05 -6.35 2.25
CA TYR A 237 0.88 -7.65 2.93
C TYR A 237 2.19 -8.35 3.24
N SER A 238 3.26 -8.06 2.51
CA SER A 238 4.56 -8.65 2.78
C SER A 238 5.07 -8.34 4.19
N GLN A 239 4.86 -7.12 4.69
CA GLN A 239 5.21 -6.76 6.06
C GLN A 239 4.26 -7.42 7.09
N GLU A 240 2.96 -7.51 6.78
CA GLU A 240 1.97 -8.11 7.67
C GLU A 240 2.25 -9.60 7.86
N TYR A 241 2.55 -10.32 6.79
CA TYR A 241 2.90 -11.73 6.83
C TYR A 241 4.15 -11.99 7.69
N ALA A 242 5.24 -11.24 7.47
CA ALA A 242 6.47 -11.39 8.24
C ALA A 242 6.25 -11.12 9.74
N ARG A 243 5.46 -10.10 10.10
CA ARG A 243 5.09 -9.80 11.49
C ARG A 243 4.30 -10.94 12.12
N PHE A 244 3.30 -11.48 11.43
CA PHE A 244 2.49 -12.58 11.95
C PHE A 244 3.31 -13.83 12.24
N VAL A 245 4.23 -14.20 11.34
CA VAL A 245 5.12 -15.36 11.56
C VAL A 245 6.08 -15.10 12.72
N TYR A 246 6.62 -13.89 12.83
CA TYR A 246 7.51 -13.53 13.95
C TYR A 246 6.81 -13.58 15.30
N GLU A 247 5.59 -13.03 15.39
CA GLU A 247 4.78 -13.05 16.61
C GLU A 247 4.31 -14.48 16.94
N ALA A 248 3.90 -15.26 15.94
CA ALA A 248 3.55 -16.67 16.12
C ALA A 248 4.71 -17.48 16.70
N ALA A 249 5.92 -17.27 16.19
CA ALA A 249 7.12 -17.92 16.73
C ALA A 249 7.38 -17.51 18.19
N GLY A 250 7.16 -16.24 18.53
CA GLY A 250 7.26 -15.74 19.91
C GLY A 250 6.27 -16.39 20.86
N ASN A 251 5.02 -16.62 20.42
CA ASN A 251 3.98 -17.26 21.22
C ASN A 251 4.40 -18.64 21.73
N VAL A 252 5.19 -19.38 20.97
CA VAL A 252 5.61 -20.75 21.29
C VAL A 252 7.11 -20.90 21.58
N GLY A 253 7.83 -19.77 21.73
CA GLY A 253 9.25 -19.75 22.10
C GLY A 253 10.21 -20.24 21.00
N ARG A 254 9.79 -20.25 19.73
CA ARG A 254 10.60 -20.68 18.58
C ARG A 254 11.54 -19.57 18.11
N ARG A 255 12.61 -19.35 18.88
CA ARG A 255 13.64 -18.34 18.58
C ARG A 255 14.34 -18.58 17.23
N ASP A 256 14.53 -19.82 16.83
CA ASP A 256 15.10 -20.19 15.54
C ASP A 256 14.26 -19.68 14.36
N VAL A 257 12.93 -19.72 14.47
CA VAL A 257 12.01 -19.15 13.47
C VAL A 257 12.06 -17.62 13.52
N GLN A 258 12.06 -17.02 14.71
CA GLN A 258 12.20 -15.57 14.84
C GLN A 258 13.47 -15.05 14.17
N GLU A 259 14.61 -15.72 14.33
CA GLU A 259 15.86 -15.35 13.69
C GLU A 259 15.85 -15.58 12.17
N ALA A 260 15.14 -16.59 11.68
CA ALA A 260 14.96 -16.78 10.24
C ALA A 260 14.12 -15.67 9.60
N VAL A 261 13.15 -15.11 10.33
CA VAL A 261 12.25 -14.02 9.84
C VAL A 261 12.90 -12.64 10.01
N ALA A 262 13.80 -12.47 10.98
CA ALA A 262 14.35 -11.16 11.34
C ALA A 262 14.98 -10.37 10.18
N PRO A 263 15.75 -10.97 9.24
CA PRO A 263 16.27 -10.23 8.08
C PRO A 263 15.17 -9.65 7.21
N SER A 264 14.08 -10.41 6.98
CA SER A 264 12.92 -9.94 6.22
C SER A 264 12.23 -8.76 6.93
N LEU A 265 11.99 -8.88 8.24
CA LEU A 265 11.41 -7.77 9.02
C LEU A 265 12.25 -6.51 8.95
N THR A 266 13.57 -6.62 9.10
CA THR A 266 14.47 -5.48 8.99
C THR A 266 14.36 -4.81 7.62
N ALA A 267 14.35 -5.60 6.55
CA ALA A 267 14.27 -5.10 5.18
C ALA A 267 12.91 -4.45 4.88
N VAL A 268 11.79 -5.10 5.23
CA VAL A 268 10.45 -4.57 4.95
C VAL A 268 10.12 -3.35 5.80
N MET A 269 10.59 -3.27 7.06
CA MET A 269 10.38 -2.09 7.91
C MET A 269 11.20 -0.88 7.43
N ARG A 270 12.42 -1.10 6.96
CA ARG A 270 13.22 -0.05 6.31
C ARG A 270 12.54 0.44 5.04
N THR A 271 12.10 -0.48 4.18
CA THR A 271 11.40 -0.13 2.93
C THR A 271 10.11 0.63 3.22
N TRP A 272 9.31 0.18 4.22
CA TRP A 272 8.14 0.91 4.65
C TRP A 272 8.47 2.35 5.08
N TRP A 273 9.53 2.56 5.88
CA TRP A 273 9.92 3.90 6.32
C TRP A 273 10.33 4.81 5.15
N ASP A 274 11.02 4.23 4.16
CA ASP A 274 11.39 4.96 2.95
C ASP A 274 10.18 5.31 2.07
N LEU A 275 9.05 4.60 2.22
CA LEU A 275 7.78 4.87 1.55
C LEU A 275 6.90 5.90 2.27
N VAL A 276 7.04 6.03 3.60
CA VAL A 276 6.18 6.91 4.40
C VAL A 276 6.26 8.34 3.88
N SER A 277 5.11 8.95 3.68
CA SER A 277 4.96 10.35 3.30
C SER A 277 4.74 11.25 4.54
N PRO A 278 4.90 12.57 4.44
CA PRO A 278 4.75 13.49 5.56
C PRO A 278 3.38 13.45 6.25
N ASP A 279 2.37 12.98 5.55
CA ASP A 279 1.01 12.78 6.07
C ASP A 279 0.79 11.40 6.71
N GLY A 280 1.86 10.61 6.87
CA GLY A 280 1.81 9.30 7.50
C GLY A 280 1.33 8.17 6.58
N TYR A 281 1.15 8.41 5.28
CA TYR A 281 0.78 7.36 4.33
C TYR A 281 1.98 6.47 3.99
N GLY A 282 1.81 5.15 4.01
CA GLY A 282 2.89 4.20 3.81
C GLY A 282 3.02 3.71 2.36
N TYR A 283 2.19 2.76 1.97
CA TYR A 283 2.33 2.09 0.67
C TYR A 283 1.54 2.78 -0.44
N PRO A 284 2.18 3.36 -1.48
CA PRO A 284 1.49 4.11 -2.54
C PRO A 284 1.03 3.23 -3.71
N TRP A 285 1.37 1.94 -3.76
CA TRP A 285 0.95 1.02 -4.84
C TRP A 285 0.38 -0.28 -4.29
N GLY A 286 -0.20 -1.06 -5.17
CA GLY A 286 -0.73 -2.39 -4.87
C GLY A 286 -2.15 -2.35 -4.32
N ARG A 287 -2.63 -3.49 -3.88
CA ARG A 287 -4.00 -3.65 -3.37
C ARG A 287 -4.16 -3.12 -1.95
N THR A 288 -5.38 -2.80 -1.59
CA THR A 288 -5.78 -2.41 -0.22
C THR A 288 -5.04 -1.17 0.28
N ILE A 289 -4.81 -0.23 -0.61
CA ILE A 289 -4.31 1.11 -0.28
C ILE A 289 -5.48 2.07 0.05
N GLY A 290 -5.26 3.35 0.16
CA GLY A 290 -6.29 4.30 0.59
C GLY A 290 -6.31 4.45 2.11
N ALA A 291 -7.48 4.54 2.73
CA ALA A 291 -7.60 4.70 4.19
C ALA A 291 -6.85 3.61 4.97
N ILE A 292 -6.79 2.39 4.44
CA ILE A 292 -6.04 1.28 5.06
C ILE A 292 -4.54 1.56 5.10
N GLY A 293 -3.97 2.28 4.13
CA GLY A 293 -2.55 2.65 4.17
C GLY A 293 -2.16 3.47 5.41
N TYR A 294 -3.06 4.31 5.92
CA TYR A 294 -2.86 5.01 7.19
C TYR A 294 -3.03 4.09 8.41
N MET A 295 -4.03 3.19 8.37
CA MET A 295 -4.21 2.19 9.43
C MET A 295 -2.99 1.28 9.57
N ASP A 296 -2.37 0.92 8.46
CA ASP A 296 -1.15 0.10 8.46
C ASP A 296 0.05 0.83 9.04
N THR A 297 0.19 2.12 8.76
CA THR A 297 1.22 2.94 9.41
C THR A 297 1.07 2.88 10.93
N MET A 298 -0.15 3.02 11.46
CA MET A 298 -0.39 2.92 12.90
C MET A 298 -0.04 1.53 13.43
N ASP A 299 -0.48 0.47 12.75
CA ASP A 299 -0.23 -0.93 13.14
C ASP A 299 1.27 -1.30 13.09
N ILE A 300 1.99 -0.82 12.07
CA ILE A 300 3.44 -0.99 11.94
C ILE A 300 4.18 -0.25 13.06
N VAL A 301 3.81 1.00 13.35
CA VAL A 301 4.44 1.77 14.44
C VAL A 301 4.20 1.09 15.78
N GLY A 302 3.01 0.53 16.03
CA GLY A 302 2.74 -0.27 17.23
C GLY A 302 3.66 -1.48 17.34
N PHE A 303 3.85 -2.22 16.25
CA PHE A 303 4.80 -3.33 16.19
C PHE A 303 6.24 -2.90 16.46
N LEU A 304 6.69 -1.80 15.83
CA LEU A 304 8.03 -1.26 16.02
C LEU A 304 8.26 -0.72 17.44
N ALA A 305 7.22 -0.20 18.08
CA ALA A 305 7.26 0.19 19.48
C ALA A 305 7.51 -1.01 20.40
N ALA A 306 6.83 -2.14 20.13
CA ALA A 306 7.02 -3.38 20.88
C ALA A 306 8.35 -4.11 20.56
N HIS A 307 8.92 -3.88 19.37
CA HIS A 307 10.11 -4.57 18.87
C HIS A 307 11.21 -3.60 18.41
N PRO A 308 11.93 -2.93 19.34
CA PRO A 308 12.91 -1.87 19.03
C PRO A 308 14.00 -2.28 18.04
N ARG A 309 14.37 -3.57 17.99
CA ARG A 309 15.41 -4.10 17.08
C ARG A 309 15.09 -3.90 15.59
N PHE A 310 13.84 -3.67 15.22
CA PHE A 310 13.40 -3.49 13.83
C PHE A 310 13.12 -2.05 13.46
N ARG A 311 13.30 -1.09 14.36
CA ARG A 311 13.03 0.32 14.10
C ARG A 311 13.97 0.89 13.05
N PRO A 312 13.44 1.43 11.95
CA PRO A 312 14.25 2.10 10.93
C PRO A 312 14.58 3.56 11.28
N ALA A 313 13.94 4.11 12.31
CA ALA A 313 14.05 5.49 12.75
C ALA A 313 13.86 5.62 14.27
N PRO A 314 14.21 6.78 14.88
CA PRO A 314 13.92 7.06 16.28
C PRO A 314 12.43 6.92 16.61
N LEU A 315 12.11 6.55 17.86
CA LEU A 315 10.72 6.39 18.30
C LEU A 315 9.91 7.67 18.18
N SER A 316 10.52 8.84 18.40
CA SER A 316 9.91 10.16 18.20
C SER A 316 9.42 10.37 16.76
N ASP A 317 10.21 9.97 15.78
CA ASP A 317 9.88 10.11 14.36
C ASP A 317 8.77 9.15 13.95
N LEU A 318 8.80 7.92 14.47
CA LEU A 318 7.74 6.93 14.31
C LEU A 318 6.43 7.42 14.94
N ALA A 319 6.48 8.06 16.11
CA ALA A 319 5.33 8.68 16.76
C ALA A 319 4.75 9.82 15.91
N GLY A 320 5.61 10.60 15.24
CA GLY A 320 5.20 11.63 14.27
C GLY A 320 4.44 11.04 13.08
N ALA A 321 4.92 9.92 12.52
CA ALA A 321 4.22 9.21 11.44
C ALA A 321 2.87 8.65 11.91
N TYR A 322 2.82 8.10 13.12
CA TYR A 322 1.58 7.62 13.73
C TYR A 322 0.56 8.76 13.90
N TRP A 323 0.99 9.90 14.43
CA TRP A 323 0.15 11.07 14.61
C TRP A 323 -0.38 11.62 13.27
N ALA A 324 0.49 11.73 12.27
CA ALA A 324 0.08 12.20 10.96
C ALA A 324 -0.98 11.28 10.32
N ALA A 325 -0.79 9.95 10.39
CA ALA A 325 -1.77 8.97 9.95
C ALA A 325 -3.10 9.06 10.72
N TRP A 326 -3.02 9.28 12.04
CA TRP A 326 -4.20 9.49 12.89
C TRP A 326 -4.99 10.73 12.46
N GLN A 327 -4.33 11.87 12.23
CA GLN A 327 -5.00 13.11 11.80
C GLN A 327 -5.76 12.93 10.47
N TRP A 328 -5.17 12.19 9.54
CA TRP A 328 -5.83 11.84 8.28
C TRP A 328 -7.09 11.01 8.49
N LEU A 329 -7.01 9.94 9.28
CA LEU A 329 -8.15 9.06 9.57
C LEU A 329 -9.24 9.79 10.34
N GLN A 330 -8.89 10.77 11.19
CA GLN A 330 -9.86 11.66 11.84
C GLN A 330 -10.61 12.53 10.83
N GLY A 331 -9.93 13.04 9.80
CA GLY A 331 -10.56 13.80 8.71
C GLY A 331 -11.54 12.95 7.90
N ASP A 332 -11.25 11.66 7.77
CA ASP A 332 -12.10 10.69 7.06
C ASP A 332 -13.24 10.14 7.94
N TYR A 333 -13.21 10.38 9.25
CA TYR A 333 -14.21 9.83 10.16
C TYR A 333 -15.46 10.71 10.22
N ARG A 334 -16.59 10.12 9.84
CA ARG A 334 -17.91 10.78 9.87
C ARG A 334 -18.51 10.64 11.25
N ARG A 335 -18.30 11.64 12.10
CA ARG A 335 -18.77 11.66 13.50
C ARG A 335 -20.30 11.60 13.62
N ASP A 336 -21.03 12.17 12.66
CA ASP A 336 -22.49 12.12 12.57
C ASP A 336 -23.03 10.71 12.32
N ARG A 337 -22.20 9.82 11.81
CA ARG A 337 -22.55 8.42 11.49
C ARG A 337 -21.78 7.40 12.30
N HIS A 338 -20.78 7.78 13.06
CA HIS A 338 -19.83 6.91 13.76
C HIS A 338 -19.10 5.92 12.82
N LEU A 339 -18.80 6.33 11.60
CA LEU A 339 -18.19 5.49 10.58
C LEU A 339 -17.02 6.17 9.88
N LEU A 340 -15.98 5.38 9.59
CA LEU A 340 -14.90 5.82 8.73
C LEU A 340 -15.37 5.86 7.28
N ASP A 341 -15.22 7.01 6.62
CA ASP A 341 -15.55 7.16 5.20
C ASP A 341 -14.40 6.68 4.32
N MET A 342 -14.37 5.37 4.08
CA MET A 342 -13.34 4.74 3.25
C MET A 342 -13.53 4.99 1.75
N PHE A 343 -14.73 5.38 1.35
CA PHE A 343 -15.15 5.45 -0.05
C PHE A 343 -15.52 6.85 -0.50
N GLY A 344 -15.46 7.80 0.42
CA GLY A 344 -15.71 9.21 0.14
C GLY A 344 -14.55 9.89 -0.59
N PHE A 345 -14.76 11.16 -0.93
CA PHE A 345 -13.75 12.01 -1.55
C PHE A 345 -13.20 11.48 -2.89
N GLY A 346 -14.03 10.76 -3.67
CA GLY A 346 -13.61 10.23 -4.98
C GLY A 346 -12.61 9.08 -4.92
N ARG A 347 -12.51 8.38 -3.76
CA ARG A 347 -11.66 7.19 -3.65
C ARG A 347 -12.25 5.99 -4.37
N GLY A 348 -11.38 5.21 -4.98
CA GLY A 348 -11.72 3.93 -5.59
C GLY A 348 -11.85 2.81 -4.56
N ASN A 349 -12.59 1.78 -4.93
CA ASN A 349 -12.82 0.59 -4.13
C ASN A 349 -12.14 -0.62 -4.75
N TYR A 350 -11.48 -1.41 -3.95
CA TYR A 350 -11.13 -2.78 -4.29
C TYR A 350 -12.34 -3.70 -4.10
N HIS A 351 -12.38 -4.81 -4.83
CA HIS A 351 -13.52 -5.75 -4.82
C HIS A 351 -13.90 -6.26 -3.41
N TYR A 352 -12.99 -6.26 -2.46
CA TYR A 352 -13.24 -6.64 -1.06
C TYR A 352 -13.40 -5.43 -0.11
N MET A 353 -13.21 -4.19 -0.60
CA MET A 353 -13.50 -2.95 0.11
C MET A 353 -14.81 -2.38 -0.45
N THR A 354 -15.92 -2.93 0.03
CA THR A 354 -17.26 -2.54 -0.42
C THR A 354 -18.01 -1.79 0.68
N PRO A 355 -19.08 -1.04 0.38
CA PRO A 355 -19.90 -0.38 1.38
C PRO A 355 -20.45 -1.34 2.45
N GLU A 356 -20.70 -2.61 2.09
CA GLU A 356 -21.16 -3.65 3.00
C GLU A 356 -20.10 -3.99 4.06
N ARG A 357 -18.83 -3.69 3.82
CA ARG A 357 -17.73 -3.89 4.77
C ARG A 357 -17.35 -2.63 5.54
N GLN A 358 -18.06 -1.53 5.36
CA GLN A 358 -17.73 -0.24 5.99
C GLN A 358 -17.65 -0.34 7.52
N TRP A 359 -18.61 -1.04 8.15
CA TRP A 359 -18.58 -1.24 9.60
C TRP A 359 -17.39 -2.09 10.04
N GLN A 360 -17.11 -3.17 9.33
CA GLN A 360 -15.92 -3.99 9.56
C GLN A 360 -14.63 -3.17 9.49
N GLN A 361 -14.49 -2.33 8.48
CA GLN A 361 -13.28 -1.50 8.32
C GLN A 361 -13.17 -0.43 9.41
N THR A 362 -14.31 0.14 9.82
CA THR A 362 -14.36 1.10 10.93
C THR A 362 -13.92 0.45 12.25
N THR A 363 -14.44 -0.72 12.56
CA THR A 363 -14.06 -1.45 13.78
C THR A 363 -12.63 -1.97 13.71
N SER A 364 -12.14 -2.36 12.53
CA SER A 364 -10.74 -2.71 12.30
C SER A 364 -9.79 -1.52 12.51
N PHE A 365 -10.20 -0.31 12.08
CA PHE A 365 -9.48 0.93 12.40
C PHE A 365 -9.37 1.14 13.91
N MET A 366 -10.48 1.05 14.65
CA MET A 366 -10.45 1.22 16.10
C MET A 366 -9.55 0.20 16.79
N ALA A 367 -9.62 -1.06 16.37
CA ALA A 367 -8.77 -2.13 16.90
C ALA A 367 -7.28 -1.86 16.66
N LYS A 368 -6.91 -1.53 15.41
CA LYS A 368 -5.53 -1.22 15.07
C LYS A 368 -5.02 0.01 15.81
N ALA A 369 -5.84 1.06 15.90
CA ALA A 369 -5.49 2.27 16.62
C ALA A 369 -5.28 2.01 18.12
N ALA A 370 -6.18 1.30 18.79
CA ALA A 370 -6.08 1.01 20.21
C ALA A 370 -4.90 0.08 20.53
N GLY A 371 -4.77 -1.04 19.80
CA GLY A 371 -3.70 -2.00 20.02
C GLY A 371 -2.32 -1.40 19.77
N SER A 372 -2.15 -0.64 18.70
CA SER A 372 -0.88 0.02 18.38
C SER A 372 -0.55 1.16 19.36
N LEU A 373 -1.54 1.95 19.77
CA LEU A 373 -1.33 3.02 20.75
C LEU A 373 -0.85 2.47 22.10
N ARG A 374 -1.38 1.35 22.53
CA ARG A 374 -0.97 0.69 23.78
C ARG A 374 0.54 0.40 23.79
N HIS A 375 1.06 -0.18 22.70
CA HIS A 375 2.48 -0.44 22.56
C HIS A 375 3.30 0.85 22.43
N LEU A 376 2.83 1.79 21.62
CA LEU A 376 3.50 3.07 21.43
C LEU A 376 3.60 3.87 22.74
N GLN A 377 2.51 3.96 23.49
CA GLN A 377 2.47 4.63 24.79
C GLN A 377 3.46 4.01 25.78
N ALA A 378 3.52 2.69 25.86
CA ALA A 378 4.45 1.98 26.73
C ALA A 378 5.90 2.30 26.37
N ALA A 379 6.25 2.26 25.08
CA ALA A 379 7.58 2.57 24.58
C ALA A 379 7.96 4.04 24.80
N LEU A 380 7.05 4.99 24.49
CA LEU A 380 7.29 6.42 24.72
C LEU A 380 7.55 6.75 26.20
N ARG A 381 6.82 6.09 27.12
CA ARG A 381 7.06 6.22 28.57
C ARG A 381 8.41 5.63 28.97
N GLN A 382 8.74 4.43 28.47
CA GLN A 382 9.99 3.75 28.79
C GLN A 382 11.20 4.54 28.31
N GLU A 383 11.13 5.17 27.14
CA GLU A 383 12.20 5.97 26.54
C GLU A 383 12.13 7.45 26.91
N GLN A 384 11.18 7.85 27.78
CA GLN A 384 10.99 9.22 28.30
C GLN A 384 10.79 10.26 27.19
N VAL A 385 10.11 9.88 26.08
CA VAL A 385 9.78 10.81 25.00
C VAL A 385 8.58 11.65 25.41
N ALA A 386 8.83 12.90 25.80
CA ALA A 386 7.78 13.84 26.24
C ALA A 386 7.02 14.46 25.06
N SER A 387 7.71 14.69 23.94
CA SER A 387 7.14 15.29 22.73
C SER A 387 7.87 14.81 21.49
N PHE A 388 7.23 14.96 20.33
CA PHE A 388 7.74 14.53 19.03
C PHE A 388 7.22 15.48 17.94
N PRO A 389 7.84 15.52 16.73
CA PRO A 389 7.35 16.33 15.62
C PRO A 389 5.97 15.85 15.15
N ALA A 390 5.05 16.77 14.89
CA ALA A 390 3.71 16.44 14.37
C ALA A 390 3.74 15.77 12.98
N ARG A 391 4.83 15.97 12.24
CA ARG A 391 5.13 15.29 10.97
C ARG A 391 6.52 14.65 11.08
N PRO A 392 6.71 13.42 10.60
CA PRO A 392 8.01 12.77 10.71
C PRO A 392 9.07 13.51 9.88
N PRO A 393 10.28 13.71 10.42
CA PRO A 393 11.41 14.21 9.64
C PRO A 393 11.90 13.08 8.72
N LEU A 394 11.52 13.15 7.45
CA LEU A 394 11.80 12.09 6.48
C LEU A 394 13.10 12.39 5.72
N PRO A 395 14.17 11.60 5.88
CA PRO A 395 15.42 11.82 5.17
C PRO A 395 15.26 11.63 3.66
N ALA A 396 16.13 12.25 2.88
CA ALA A 396 16.19 11.99 1.44
C ALA A 396 16.53 10.51 1.18
N VAL A 397 15.91 9.94 0.16
CA VAL A 397 16.10 8.56 -0.28
C VAL A 397 16.23 8.53 -1.80
N ALA A 398 17.22 7.79 -2.31
CA ALA A 398 17.31 7.39 -3.70
C ALA A 398 17.98 6.03 -3.75
N ARG A 399 17.22 4.95 -3.83
CA ARG A 399 17.77 3.60 -3.84
C ARG A 399 16.80 2.61 -4.48
N PHE A 400 17.35 1.53 -5.00
CA PHE A 400 16.58 0.37 -5.44
C PHE A 400 16.63 -0.72 -4.37
N GLU A 401 15.48 -1.22 -3.97
CA GLU A 401 15.34 -2.38 -3.09
C GLU A 401 14.97 -3.60 -3.91
N SER A 402 15.84 -4.60 -3.90
CA SER A 402 15.66 -5.83 -4.67
C SER A 402 14.85 -6.85 -3.89
N PHE A 403 13.72 -7.30 -4.43
CA PHE A 403 12.88 -8.35 -3.85
C PHE A 403 13.28 -9.74 -4.35
N ARG A 404 13.69 -9.84 -5.61
CA ARG A 404 14.14 -11.07 -6.25
C ARG A 404 15.29 -10.76 -7.20
N LYS A 405 16.31 -11.62 -7.15
CA LYS A 405 17.49 -11.61 -8.04
C LYS A 405 17.41 -12.78 -9.03
N GLY A 406 18.24 -12.73 -10.07
CA GLY A 406 18.30 -13.77 -11.10
C GLY A 406 17.35 -13.51 -12.26
N ASP A 407 16.80 -14.58 -12.81
CA ASP A 407 15.88 -14.49 -13.94
C ASP A 407 14.63 -13.71 -13.54
N ARG A 408 14.30 -12.67 -14.31
CA ARG A 408 13.22 -11.73 -14.04
C ARG A 408 13.30 -11.11 -12.64
N PRO A 409 14.27 -10.23 -12.42
CA PRO A 409 14.43 -9.53 -11.16
C PRO A 409 13.18 -8.72 -10.83
N ALA A 410 12.93 -8.55 -9.52
CA ALA A 410 11.83 -7.75 -9.00
C ALA A 410 12.33 -6.85 -7.87
N GLY A 411 11.71 -5.69 -7.72
CA GLY A 411 12.09 -4.74 -6.69
C GLY A 411 11.26 -3.48 -6.73
N VAL A 412 11.72 -2.45 -6.04
CA VAL A 412 11.14 -1.11 -6.08
C VAL A 412 12.24 -0.06 -6.07
N TRP A 413 12.12 0.92 -6.93
CA TRP A 413 12.92 2.13 -6.87
C TRP A 413 12.22 3.15 -5.98
N LEU A 414 12.92 3.57 -4.93
CA LEU A 414 12.43 4.46 -3.88
C LEU A 414 13.10 5.81 -4.01
N VAL A 415 12.31 6.85 -4.16
CA VAL A 415 12.80 8.23 -4.29
C VAL A 415 12.04 9.15 -3.36
N ARG A 416 12.80 9.93 -2.59
CA ARG A 416 12.31 11.06 -1.79
C ARG A 416 13.38 12.14 -1.77
N GLN A 417 13.28 13.11 -2.68
CA GLN A 417 14.22 14.22 -2.85
C GLN A 417 13.45 15.51 -3.13
N GLY A 418 13.40 16.41 -2.17
CA GLY A 418 12.64 17.65 -2.30
C GLY A 418 11.16 17.38 -2.60
N ALA A 419 10.63 17.95 -3.68
CA ALA A 419 9.26 17.73 -4.13
C ALA A 419 9.04 16.36 -4.76
N LEU A 420 10.08 15.72 -5.29
CA LEU A 420 9.99 14.36 -5.86
C LEU A 420 9.90 13.34 -4.74
N ARG A 421 8.79 12.62 -4.69
CA ARG A 421 8.60 11.45 -3.83
C ARG A 421 7.76 10.42 -4.59
N PHE A 422 8.27 9.23 -4.75
CA PHE A 422 7.55 8.14 -5.40
C PHE A 422 8.19 6.78 -5.11
N ALA A 423 7.42 5.75 -5.35
CA ALA A 423 7.87 4.38 -5.50
C ALA A 423 7.58 3.91 -6.92
N LEU A 424 8.56 3.30 -7.56
CA LEU A 424 8.41 2.71 -8.87
C LEU A 424 8.59 1.19 -8.74
N PRO A 425 7.48 0.41 -8.62
CA PRO A 425 7.54 -1.01 -8.36
C PRO A 425 7.77 -1.81 -9.65
N PHE A 426 8.64 -2.83 -9.55
CA PHE A 426 8.80 -3.89 -10.53
C PHE A 426 8.28 -5.18 -9.90
N THR A 427 6.98 -5.26 -9.72
CA THR A 427 6.30 -6.37 -9.06
C THR A 427 5.17 -6.90 -9.93
N THR A 428 4.58 -8.01 -9.50
CA THR A 428 3.48 -8.65 -10.21
C THR A 428 2.16 -8.33 -9.53
N GLY A 429 1.17 -7.91 -10.30
CA GLY A 429 -0.20 -7.70 -9.82
C GLY A 429 -1.06 -8.96 -9.92
N PRO A 430 -2.30 -8.93 -9.43
CA PRO A 430 -3.26 -10.03 -9.55
C PRO A 430 -3.70 -10.27 -10.99
N LYS A 431 -3.57 -9.26 -11.86
CA LYS A 431 -3.81 -9.33 -13.31
C LYS A 431 -2.83 -8.39 -14.02
N ALA A 432 -2.34 -8.79 -15.16
CA ALA A 432 -1.44 -7.98 -15.96
C ALA A 432 -2.10 -6.69 -16.47
N GLY A 433 -1.40 -5.57 -16.39
CA GLY A 433 -1.87 -4.29 -16.90
C GLY A 433 -2.79 -3.50 -15.96
N ILE A 434 -2.99 -3.95 -14.70
CA ILE A 434 -3.65 -3.12 -13.69
C ILE A 434 -2.73 -1.98 -13.29
N ALA A 435 -3.22 -0.74 -13.39
CA ALA A 435 -2.45 0.48 -13.22
C ALA A 435 -1.73 0.59 -11.87
N ASP A 436 -2.35 0.10 -10.80
CA ASP A 436 -1.82 0.13 -9.43
C ASP A 436 -0.66 -0.85 -9.17
N TYR A 437 -0.26 -1.66 -10.16
CA TYR A 437 0.93 -2.52 -10.11
C TYR A 437 1.93 -2.26 -11.23
N LEU A 438 1.64 -1.34 -12.16
CA LEU A 438 2.58 -1.00 -13.22
C LEU A 438 3.84 -0.33 -12.66
N PRO A 439 4.99 -0.45 -13.35
CA PRO A 439 6.22 0.28 -13.00
C PRO A 439 6.09 1.77 -13.34
N ALA A 440 5.18 2.43 -12.64
CA ALA A 440 4.86 3.85 -12.70
C ALA A 440 5.26 4.54 -11.38
N PRO A 441 5.46 5.86 -11.35
CA PRO A 441 5.93 6.57 -10.15
C PRO A 441 4.80 6.80 -9.14
N HIS A 442 4.37 5.74 -8.46
CA HIS A 442 3.29 5.78 -7.47
C HIS A 442 3.64 6.71 -6.29
N GLY A 443 2.73 7.60 -5.95
CA GLY A 443 2.93 8.58 -4.89
C GLY A 443 3.63 9.87 -5.35
N LEU A 444 3.96 10.00 -6.64
CA LEU A 444 4.46 11.24 -7.22
C LEU A 444 3.37 12.33 -7.10
N PRO A 445 3.67 13.52 -6.55
CA PRO A 445 2.70 14.58 -6.43
C PRO A 445 2.08 14.98 -7.79
N GLY A 446 0.76 15.08 -7.83
CA GLY A 446 0.02 15.36 -9.06
C GLY A 446 -0.26 14.13 -9.93
N PHE A 447 0.36 12.99 -9.65
CA PHE A 447 0.12 11.73 -10.35
C PHE A 447 -0.64 10.74 -9.46
N ALA A 448 -1.72 10.16 -9.96
CA ALA A 448 -2.47 9.14 -9.24
C ALA A 448 -3.04 8.12 -10.21
N VAL A 449 -2.89 6.85 -9.93
CA VAL A 449 -3.46 5.78 -10.74
C VAL A 449 -4.87 5.40 -10.26
N PRO A 450 -5.81 5.14 -11.18
CA PRO A 450 -7.11 4.60 -10.85
C PRO A 450 -7.02 3.18 -10.26
N VAL A 451 -7.84 2.91 -9.25
CA VAL A 451 -7.85 1.62 -8.56
C VAL A 451 -8.44 0.52 -9.45
N GLU A 452 -7.74 -0.60 -9.57
CA GLU A 452 -8.14 -1.80 -10.31
C GLU A 452 -8.50 -1.57 -11.79
N GLN A 453 -7.95 -0.53 -12.41
CA GLN A 453 -8.24 -0.22 -13.80
C GLN A 453 -7.10 -0.66 -14.73
N PHE A 454 -7.46 -1.18 -15.90
CA PHE A 454 -6.53 -1.39 -17.00
C PHE A 454 -6.28 -0.04 -17.70
N LEU A 455 -5.30 0.69 -17.22
CA LEU A 455 -4.92 2.00 -17.77
C LEU A 455 -3.40 2.03 -18.00
N PRO A 456 -2.92 2.50 -19.16
CA PRO A 456 -1.49 2.61 -19.48
C PRO A 456 -0.84 3.80 -18.74
N ALA A 457 -0.86 3.77 -17.40
CA ALA A 457 -0.41 4.85 -16.53
C ALA A 457 1.12 4.99 -16.57
N LEU A 458 1.62 5.89 -17.44
CA LEU A 458 3.04 6.10 -17.77
C LEU A 458 3.80 4.83 -18.20
N VAL A 459 3.09 3.76 -18.52
CA VAL A 459 3.62 2.53 -19.13
C VAL A 459 2.75 2.21 -20.32
N PRO A 460 3.28 2.24 -21.55
CA PRO A 460 2.44 2.15 -22.75
C PRO A 460 1.80 0.77 -22.91
N TYR A 461 0.54 0.78 -23.37
CA TYR A 461 -0.09 -0.39 -23.96
C TYR A 461 0.09 -0.35 -25.46
N LEU A 462 0.47 -1.49 -26.03
CA LEU A 462 0.55 -1.68 -27.47
C LEU A 462 -0.58 -2.64 -27.89
N GLU A 463 -1.48 -2.19 -28.75
CA GLU A 463 -2.44 -3.07 -29.41
C GLU A 463 -1.83 -3.57 -30.71
N LEU A 464 -1.62 -4.88 -30.79
CA LEU A 464 -1.05 -5.53 -31.97
C LEU A 464 -2.10 -5.76 -33.05
N ASP A 465 -1.67 -6.13 -34.25
CA ASP A 465 -2.54 -6.42 -35.39
C ASP A 465 -3.47 -7.62 -35.16
N ASP A 466 -3.09 -8.55 -34.31
CA ASP A 466 -3.92 -9.69 -33.89
C ASP A 466 -4.90 -9.34 -32.76
N GLY A 467 -4.98 -8.08 -32.34
CA GLY A 467 -5.87 -7.58 -31.29
C GLY A 467 -5.39 -7.80 -29.88
N ARG A 468 -4.23 -8.43 -29.65
CA ARG A 468 -3.66 -8.51 -28.31
C ARG A 468 -3.20 -7.14 -27.86
N ARG A 469 -3.54 -6.79 -26.62
CA ARG A 469 -2.98 -5.63 -25.93
C ARG A 469 -1.90 -6.12 -24.98
N ILE A 470 -0.70 -5.56 -25.10
CA ILE A 470 0.48 -5.96 -24.34
C ILE A 470 1.05 -4.78 -23.56
N VAL A 471 1.77 -5.07 -22.48
CA VAL A 471 2.40 -4.10 -21.59
C VAL A 471 3.75 -4.62 -21.10
N ALA A 472 4.74 -3.72 -20.98
CA ALA A 472 6.00 -3.98 -20.32
C ALA A 472 5.80 -3.87 -18.78
N GLY A 473 5.29 -4.95 -18.19
CA GLY A 473 4.93 -5.03 -16.76
C GLY A 473 5.33 -6.38 -16.15
N ASP A 474 4.88 -6.67 -14.93
CA ASP A 474 5.13 -7.92 -14.20
C ASP A 474 6.64 -8.27 -14.03
N GLY A 475 7.42 -7.33 -13.56
CA GLY A 475 8.88 -7.43 -13.47
C GLY A 475 9.55 -7.00 -14.78
N ALA A 476 10.85 -7.24 -14.88
CA ALA A 476 11.64 -6.95 -16.07
C ALA A 476 12.63 -8.09 -16.31
N ASP A 477 13.26 -8.15 -17.50
CA ASP A 477 14.34 -9.10 -17.75
C ASP A 477 15.68 -8.59 -17.19
N VAL A 478 15.84 -7.26 -17.17
CA VAL A 478 17.00 -6.57 -16.60
C VAL A 478 16.51 -5.41 -15.74
N ILE A 479 17.12 -5.20 -14.59
CA ILE A 479 16.97 -4.00 -13.76
C ILE A 479 18.34 -3.61 -13.22
N GLU A 480 18.82 -2.45 -13.60
CA GLU A 480 20.14 -1.92 -13.23
C GLU A 480 19.98 -0.51 -12.65
N PRO A 481 20.03 -0.37 -11.32
CA PRO A 481 20.05 0.95 -10.70
C PRO A 481 21.42 1.62 -10.90
N SER A 482 21.43 2.95 -11.07
CA SER A 482 22.66 3.73 -11.03
C SER A 482 23.31 3.67 -9.65
N ALA A 483 24.63 3.86 -9.60
CA ALA A 483 25.39 3.78 -8.36
C ALA A 483 24.99 4.82 -7.30
N ASP A 484 24.48 5.98 -7.74
CA ASP A 484 23.98 7.06 -6.89
C ASP A 484 22.49 6.92 -6.54
N GLY A 485 21.83 5.90 -7.06
CA GLY A 485 20.39 5.63 -6.87
C GLY A 485 19.45 6.59 -7.61
N ARG A 486 19.98 7.53 -8.42
CA ARG A 486 19.18 8.56 -9.11
C ARG A 486 18.77 8.17 -10.52
N GLY A 487 19.13 7.00 -10.96
CA GLY A 487 18.78 6.44 -12.25
C GLY A 487 18.43 4.96 -12.15
N LEU A 488 17.69 4.49 -13.12
CA LEU A 488 17.31 3.10 -13.25
C LEU A 488 17.19 2.73 -14.71
N HIS A 489 17.86 1.65 -15.10
CA HIS A 489 17.74 1.03 -16.41
C HIS A 489 16.97 -0.27 -16.30
N ALA A 490 15.98 -0.49 -17.18
CA ALA A 490 15.20 -1.73 -17.21
C ALA A 490 14.91 -2.18 -18.63
N VAL A 491 14.91 -3.51 -18.84
CA VAL A 491 14.66 -4.10 -20.16
C VAL A 491 13.57 -5.16 -20.06
N TRP A 492 12.64 -5.13 -20.99
CA TRP A 492 11.62 -6.15 -21.22
C TRP A 492 11.77 -6.76 -22.61
N ARG A 493 12.14 -8.02 -22.71
CA ARG A 493 12.13 -8.82 -23.93
C ARG A 493 10.84 -9.62 -24.06
N LEU A 494 10.21 -9.86 -22.92
CA LEU A 494 8.95 -10.56 -22.80
C LEU A 494 7.87 -9.60 -22.29
N TRP A 495 6.72 -9.62 -22.91
CA TRP A 495 5.60 -8.73 -22.64
C TRP A 495 4.43 -9.48 -22.00
N THR A 496 3.67 -8.81 -21.18
CA THR A 496 2.47 -9.39 -20.56
C THR A 496 1.23 -8.98 -21.34
N VAL A 497 0.31 -9.94 -21.55
CA VAL A 497 -0.98 -9.65 -22.18
C VAL A 497 -1.89 -9.01 -21.15
N VAL A 498 -2.42 -7.82 -21.47
CA VAL A 498 -3.30 -7.04 -20.56
C VAL A 498 -4.55 -7.85 -20.24
N GLY A 499 -4.87 -7.98 -18.95
CA GLY A 499 -5.98 -8.81 -18.47
C GLY A 499 -5.71 -10.31 -18.45
N GLY A 500 -4.55 -10.73 -18.93
CA GLY A 500 -4.10 -12.12 -18.89
C GLY A 500 -3.61 -12.55 -17.50
N PRO A 501 -3.21 -13.84 -17.38
CA PRO A 501 -2.63 -14.34 -16.15
C PRO A 501 -1.33 -13.59 -15.82
N PRO A 502 -1.10 -13.21 -14.56
CA PRO A 502 0.14 -12.55 -14.15
C PRO A 502 1.34 -13.50 -14.32
N ALA A 503 2.53 -12.92 -14.49
CA ALA A 503 3.80 -13.63 -14.64
C ALA A 503 3.86 -14.69 -15.77
N ARG A 504 3.02 -14.55 -16.80
CA ARG A 504 3.07 -15.36 -18.03
C ARG A 504 3.36 -14.46 -19.22
N PRO A 505 4.57 -13.94 -19.32
CA PRO A 505 4.95 -13.06 -20.43
C PRO A 505 5.10 -13.86 -21.73
N VAL A 506 4.95 -13.13 -22.85
CA VAL A 506 5.04 -13.65 -24.21
C VAL A 506 6.12 -12.91 -25.00
N ASP A 507 6.81 -13.63 -25.87
CA ASP A 507 7.67 -13.03 -26.88
C ASP A 507 6.81 -12.59 -28.08
N VAL A 508 6.83 -11.29 -28.36
CA VAL A 508 6.13 -10.69 -29.50
C VAL A 508 7.11 -10.14 -30.54
N GLY A 509 8.40 -10.38 -30.36
CA GLY A 509 9.47 -9.84 -31.22
C GLY A 509 9.79 -8.36 -30.96
N LEU A 510 9.38 -7.82 -29.82
CA LEU A 510 9.68 -6.46 -29.37
C LEU A 510 10.50 -6.47 -28.09
N THR A 511 11.48 -5.57 -28.00
CA THR A 511 12.23 -5.28 -26.77
C THR A 511 11.94 -3.86 -26.35
N SER A 512 11.52 -3.65 -25.12
CA SER A 512 11.42 -2.33 -24.49
C SER A 512 12.61 -2.10 -23.59
N THR A 513 13.31 -1.00 -23.79
CA THR A 513 14.39 -0.51 -22.94
C THR A 513 13.96 0.81 -22.34
N VAL A 514 13.96 0.90 -21.02
CA VAL A 514 13.51 2.09 -20.28
C VAL A 514 14.61 2.61 -19.40
N ASP A 515 14.94 3.88 -19.57
CA ASP A 515 15.83 4.63 -18.71
C ASP A 515 15.04 5.66 -17.90
N TRP A 516 15.18 5.59 -16.59
CA TRP A 516 14.65 6.57 -15.66
C TRP A 516 15.80 7.36 -15.06
N ALA A 517 15.60 8.68 -14.90
CA ALA A 517 16.58 9.56 -14.28
C ALA A 517 15.90 10.66 -13.47
N ILE A 518 16.59 11.11 -12.41
CA ILE A 518 16.23 12.31 -11.66
C ILE A 518 17.25 13.38 -12.00
N ASP A 519 16.76 14.46 -12.64
CA ASP A 519 17.56 15.63 -12.95
C ASP A 519 16.98 16.85 -12.22
N GLY A 520 17.69 17.31 -11.17
CA GLY A 520 17.17 18.35 -10.29
C GLY A 520 15.83 17.94 -9.63
N GLY A 521 14.76 18.67 -9.94
CA GLY A 521 13.39 18.40 -9.50
C GLY A 521 12.54 17.64 -10.52
N THR A 522 13.14 17.18 -11.63
CA THR A 522 12.45 16.57 -12.76
C THR A 522 12.68 15.06 -12.79
N LEU A 523 11.61 14.30 -12.92
CA LEU A 523 11.66 12.89 -13.27
C LEU A 523 11.64 12.76 -14.80
N VAL A 524 12.64 12.07 -15.35
CA VAL A 524 12.73 11.79 -16.79
C VAL A 524 12.56 10.30 -17.00
N ARG A 525 11.69 9.91 -17.91
CA ARG A 525 11.55 8.54 -18.42
C ARG A 525 11.74 8.54 -19.92
N LYS A 526 12.68 7.77 -20.40
CA LYS A 526 12.92 7.51 -21.83
C LYS A 526 12.69 6.03 -22.10
N GLU A 527 11.89 5.72 -23.09
CA GLU A 527 11.70 4.35 -23.54
C GLU A 527 12.01 4.22 -25.03
N THR A 528 12.74 3.14 -25.34
CA THR A 528 13.05 2.76 -26.72
C THR A 528 12.49 1.36 -26.96
N ILE A 529 11.65 1.22 -27.98
CA ILE A 529 11.03 -0.04 -28.39
C ILE A 529 11.66 -0.46 -29.71
N GLU A 530 12.36 -1.60 -29.70
CA GLU A 530 13.03 -2.19 -30.83
C GLU A 530 12.30 -3.44 -31.29
N ALA A 531 12.23 -3.65 -32.61
CA ALA A 531 11.63 -4.83 -33.21
C ALA A 531 12.71 -5.76 -33.77
N ALA A 532 12.65 -7.05 -33.43
CA ALA A 532 13.51 -8.09 -34.01
C ALA A 532 13.03 -8.49 -35.43
N ARG A 533 11.76 -8.26 -35.72
CA ARG A 533 11.07 -8.47 -37.00
C ARG A 533 10.00 -7.41 -37.15
N PRO A 534 9.45 -7.18 -38.37
CA PRO A 534 8.36 -6.21 -38.51
C PRO A 534 7.17 -6.59 -37.61
N VAL A 535 6.70 -5.64 -36.81
CA VAL A 535 5.53 -5.76 -35.93
C VAL A 535 4.61 -4.60 -36.18
N VAL A 536 3.35 -4.88 -36.48
CA VAL A 536 2.31 -3.86 -36.65
C VAL A 536 1.67 -3.60 -35.29
N VAL A 537 1.79 -2.36 -34.82
CA VAL A 537 1.12 -1.84 -33.64
C VAL A 537 -0.03 -0.95 -34.12
N ARG A 538 -1.25 -1.45 -33.99
CA ARG A 538 -2.45 -0.69 -34.38
C ARG A 538 -2.60 0.58 -33.56
N ARG A 539 -2.25 0.47 -32.27
CA ARG A 539 -2.36 1.58 -31.36
C ARG A 539 -1.31 1.52 -30.26
N PHE A 540 -0.59 2.60 -30.10
CA PHE A 540 0.25 2.90 -28.95
C PHE A 540 -0.51 3.87 -28.06
N GLU A 541 -0.62 3.60 -26.77
CA GLU A 541 -1.27 4.47 -25.80
C GLU A 541 -0.47 4.57 -24.52
N VAL A 542 -0.28 5.79 -24.04
CA VAL A 542 0.22 6.05 -22.69
C VAL A 542 -0.67 7.10 -22.01
N ALA A 543 -1.04 6.85 -20.75
CA ALA A 543 -1.88 7.73 -19.97
C ALA A 543 -1.07 8.45 -18.88
N LEU A 544 -1.43 9.69 -18.63
CA LEU A 544 -1.02 10.44 -17.45
C LEU A 544 -2.27 10.76 -16.62
N PRO A 545 -2.67 9.86 -15.69
CA PRO A 545 -3.75 10.14 -14.75
C PRO A 545 -3.23 11.10 -13.67
N THR A 546 -3.99 12.14 -13.37
CA THR A 546 -3.56 13.21 -12.48
C THR A 546 -4.60 13.57 -11.42
N THR A 547 -4.13 13.99 -10.24
CA THR A 547 -4.96 14.61 -9.19
C THR A 547 -5.28 16.08 -9.48
N ALA A 548 -4.65 16.68 -10.51
CA ALA A 548 -4.89 18.06 -10.89
C ALA A 548 -6.27 18.22 -11.53
N GLY A 549 -7.02 19.22 -11.09
CA GLY A 549 -8.31 19.60 -11.69
C GLY A 549 -8.15 20.45 -12.94
N ASP A 550 -7.06 21.20 -13.05
CA ASP A 550 -6.82 22.15 -14.12
C ASP A 550 -5.61 21.78 -14.97
N LEU A 551 -5.78 21.99 -16.29
CA LEU A 551 -4.76 21.82 -17.30
C LEU A 551 -4.56 23.13 -18.07
N VAL A 552 -3.32 23.60 -18.15
CA VAL A 552 -2.93 24.73 -18.99
C VAL A 552 -1.86 24.25 -19.97
N THR A 553 -2.21 24.20 -21.25
CA THR A 553 -1.26 23.85 -22.31
C THR A 553 -0.64 25.13 -22.90
N HIS A 554 0.68 25.13 -23.05
CA HIS A 554 1.39 26.17 -23.79
C HIS A 554 2.42 25.54 -24.72
N TRP A 555 2.94 26.34 -25.67
CA TRP A 555 3.90 25.90 -26.65
C TRP A 555 5.15 26.79 -26.60
N ASP A 556 6.31 26.17 -26.68
CA ASP A 556 7.58 26.84 -26.92
C ASP A 556 8.20 26.26 -28.20
N GLY A 557 8.14 27.03 -29.27
CA GLY A 557 8.43 26.52 -30.61
C GLY A 557 7.48 25.38 -31.01
N SER A 558 8.01 24.20 -31.31
CA SER A 558 7.22 22.99 -31.61
C SER A 558 6.93 22.12 -30.39
N GLN A 559 7.49 22.45 -29.22
CA GLN A 559 7.37 21.64 -28.03
C GLN A 559 6.11 22.03 -27.24
N ARG A 560 5.32 21.02 -26.86
CA ARG A 560 4.13 21.16 -26.05
C ARG A 560 4.48 20.96 -24.58
N PHE A 561 3.99 21.85 -23.73
CA PHE A 561 4.09 21.81 -22.28
C PHE A 561 2.69 21.74 -21.67
N ASP A 562 2.43 20.72 -20.89
CA ASP A 562 1.18 20.53 -20.18
C ASP A 562 1.40 20.81 -18.69
N ARG A 563 0.88 21.97 -18.23
CA ARG A 563 0.95 22.38 -16.83
C ARG A 563 -0.29 21.92 -16.10
N LEU A 564 -0.08 21.06 -15.10
CA LEU A 564 -1.11 20.50 -14.24
C LEU A 564 -1.12 21.26 -12.93
N VAL A 565 -2.27 21.82 -12.54
CA VAL A 565 -2.43 22.59 -11.30
C VAL A 565 -3.38 21.84 -10.38
N GLY A 566 -2.86 21.37 -9.26
CA GLY A 566 -3.60 20.72 -8.18
C GLY A 566 -3.39 21.44 -6.86
N ASP A 567 -4.12 21.03 -5.83
CA ASP A 567 -4.10 21.67 -4.51
C ASP A 567 -2.74 21.56 -3.79
N GLU A 568 -2.00 20.48 -4.03
CA GLU A 568 -0.73 20.21 -3.33
C GLU A 568 0.51 20.52 -4.16
N ALA A 569 0.42 20.36 -5.47
CA ALA A 569 1.57 20.50 -6.36
C ALA A 569 1.18 21.08 -7.71
N ARG A 570 2.10 21.84 -8.29
CA ARG A 570 2.09 22.21 -9.69
C ARG A 570 3.10 21.31 -10.41
N SER A 571 2.68 20.69 -11.49
CA SER A 571 3.56 19.88 -12.33
C SER A 571 3.57 20.40 -13.75
N GLU A 572 4.72 20.32 -14.39
CA GLU A 572 4.86 20.59 -15.81
C GLU A 572 5.34 19.32 -16.51
N VAL A 573 4.62 18.92 -17.54
CA VAL A 573 4.85 17.66 -18.25
C VAL A 573 5.12 17.93 -19.71
N VAL A 574 6.18 17.30 -20.20
CA VAL A 574 6.55 17.31 -21.63
C VAL A 574 6.63 15.86 -22.08
N VAL A 575 5.92 15.55 -23.16
CA VAL A 575 5.97 14.21 -23.79
C VAL A 575 6.36 14.37 -25.25
N GLU A 576 7.36 13.61 -25.67
CA GLU A 576 7.91 13.62 -27.02
C GLU A 576 7.97 12.19 -27.54
N GLY A 577 7.76 12.00 -28.83
CA GLY A 577 7.92 10.71 -29.51
C GLY A 577 8.74 10.86 -30.80
N SER A 578 9.42 9.79 -31.22
CA SER A 578 10.08 9.71 -32.53
C SER A 578 9.08 9.76 -33.71
N SER A 579 7.81 9.47 -33.42
CA SER A 579 6.67 9.76 -34.27
C SER A 579 5.74 10.73 -33.54
N PRO A 580 4.96 11.55 -34.28
CA PRO A 580 3.99 12.43 -33.65
C PRO A 580 3.02 11.66 -32.75
N LEU A 581 2.76 12.20 -31.58
CA LEU A 581 1.78 11.66 -30.64
C LEU A 581 0.54 12.57 -30.62
N ASP A 582 -0.61 11.99 -30.85
CA ASP A 582 -1.89 12.66 -30.62
C ASP A 582 -2.12 12.80 -29.12
N VAL A 583 -2.57 13.98 -28.69
CA VAL A 583 -2.82 14.25 -27.29
C VAL A 583 -4.28 14.61 -27.07
N SER A 584 -4.92 13.89 -26.17
CA SER A 584 -6.28 14.19 -25.70
C SER A 584 -6.33 14.31 -24.18
N ALA A 585 -7.17 15.21 -23.70
CA ALA A 585 -7.46 15.37 -22.28
C ALA A 585 -8.89 14.91 -22.02
N LYS A 586 -9.08 14.03 -21.03
CA LYS A 586 -10.38 13.48 -20.68
C LYS A 586 -10.68 13.76 -19.22
N ALA A 587 -11.74 14.50 -18.97
CA ALA A 587 -12.34 14.57 -17.65
C ALA A 587 -13.00 13.22 -17.31
N THR A 588 -12.78 12.72 -16.11
CA THR A 588 -13.19 11.37 -15.72
C THR A 588 -14.58 11.31 -15.09
N GLY A 589 -15.00 12.38 -14.41
CA GLY A 589 -16.27 12.42 -13.68
C GLY A 589 -16.38 11.27 -12.67
N ASP A 590 -17.57 10.69 -12.55
CA ASP A 590 -17.86 9.56 -11.65
C ASP A 590 -17.47 8.18 -12.22
N SER A 591 -16.72 8.15 -13.32
CA SER A 591 -16.27 6.87 -13.90
C SER A 591 -15.28 6.14 -13.00
N ALA A 592 -15.12 4.83 -13.21
CA ALA A 592 -14.17 4.01 -12.45
C ALA A 592 -12.72 4.53 -12.55
N VAL A 593 -12.33 5.08 -13.72
CA VAL A 593 -11.00 5.68 -13.93
C VAL A 593 -10.85 7.04 -13.23
N GLY A 594 -11.93 7.64 -12.73
CA GLY A 594 -11.92 8.87 -11.96
C GLY A 594 -11.61 8.68 -10.48
N ARG A 595 -11.33 7.46 -10.02
CA ARG A 595 -11.22 7.12 -8.60
C ARG A 595 -9.87 6.50 -8.28
N GLY A 596 -9.02 7.25 -7.62
CA GLY A 596 -7.74 6.80 -7.10
C GLY A 596 -7.82 6.32 -5.65
N ALA A 597 -6.78 5.70 -5.16
CA ALA A 597 -6.73 5.16 -3.79
C ALA A 597 -6.84 6.23 -2.69
N ARG A 598 -6.30 7.42 -2.93
CA ARG A 598 -6.25 8.53 -1.97
C ARG A 598 -7.25 9.64 -2.26
N GLY A 599 -7.89 9.63 -3.40
CA GLY A 599 -8.80 10.67 -3.83
C GLY A 599 -9.13 10.59 -5.31
N PRO A 600 -9.78 11.61 -5.86
CA PRO A 600 -10.18 11.62 -7.25
C PRO A 600 -8.99 11.70 -8.21
N VAL A 601 -9.23 11.18 -9.41
CA VAL A 601 -8.39 11.36 -10.61
C VAL A 601 -9.24 12.15 -11.59
N PRO A 602 -9.35 13.47 -11.45
CA PRO A 602 -10.30 14.27 -12.22
C PRO A 602 -9.99 14.34 -13.71
N LEU A 603 -8.72 14.15 -14.08
CA LEU A 603 -8.24 14.31 -15.44
C LEU A 603 -7.27 13.20 -15.84
N ILE A 604 -7.37 12.74 -17.07
CA ILE A 604 -6.39 11.87 -17.72
C ILE A 604 -5.95 12.50 -19.03
N LEU A 605 -4.64 12.69 -19.18
CA LEU A 605 -4.04 13.00 -20.48
C LEU A 605 -3.69 11.69 -21.17
N MET A 606 -4.10 11.51 -22.42
CA MET A 606 -3.78 10.36 -23.26
C MET A 606 -2.89 10.80 -24.39
N TYR A 607 -1.76 10.14 -24.53
CA TYR A 607 -0.84 10.28 -25.65
C TYR A 607 -0.92 9.01 -26.47
N SER A 608 -1.14 9.13 -27.77
CA SER A 608 -1.36 7.98 -28.65
C SER A 608 -0.75 8.15 -30.03
N ALA A 609 -0.42 7.03 -30.65
CA ALA A 609 -0.10 6.95 -32.06
C ALA A 609 -0.78 5.71 -32.65
N GLU A 610 -1.23 5.82 -33.90
CA GLU A 610 -1.94 4.73 -34.58
C GLU A 610 -1.14 4.21 -35.78
N ASN A 611 -1.35 2.93 -36.09
CA ASN A 611 -0.80 2.26 -37.28
C ASN A 611 0.74 2.37 -37.40
N LEU A 612 1.42 2.19 -36.27
CA LEU A 612 2.88 2.13 -36.25
C LEU A 612 3.36 0.77 -36.80
N THR A 613 4.28 0.81 -37.73
CA THR A 613 5.01 -0.41 -38.15
C THR A 613 6.42 -0.31 -37.58
N LEU A 614 6.70 -1.12 -36.58
CA LEU A 614 8.02 -1.22 -35.99
C LEU A 614 8.84 -2.20 -36.81
N VAL A 615 9.98 -1.74 -37.32
CA VAL A 615 10.87 -2.56 -38.17
C VAL A 615 12.25 -2.67 -37.55
N PRO A 616 13.00 -3.73 -37.83
CA PRO A 616 14.36 -3.88 -37.33
C PRO A 616 15.25 -2.68 -37.68
N ARG A 617 16.03 -2.20 -36.72
CA ARG A 617 16.98 -1.07 -36.82
C ARG A 617 16.34 0.31 -36.87
N GLU A 618 15.03 0.42 -36.76
CA GLU A 618 14.31 1.71 -36.65
C GLU A 618 13.52 1.72 -35.34
N PRO A 619 14.18 2.07 -34.22
CA PRO A 619 13.52 2.05 -32.91
C PRO A 619 12.47 3.15 -32.79
N PHE A 620 11.37 2.83 -32.14
CA PHE A 620 10.41 3.83 -31.68
C PHE A 620 10.82 4.31 -30.28
N THR A 621 11.00 5.61 -30.12
CA THR A 621 11.40 6.21 -28.84
C THR A 621 10.38 7.24 -28.41
N TRP A 622 10.08 7.25 -27.11
CA TRP A 622 9.31 8.33 -26.49
C TRP A 622 9.92 8.70 -25.13
N ILE A 623 9.69 9.94 -24.72
CA ILE A 623 10.25 10.53 -23.51
C ILE A 623 9.14 11.28 -22.80
N VAL A 624 9.09 11.15 -21.46
CA VAL A 624 8.33 12.05 -20.61
C VAL A 624 9.26 12.72 -19.61
N ARG A 625 9.09 14.03 -19.46
CA ARG A 625 9.72 14.84 -18.40
C ARG A 625 8.61 15.35 -17.50
N TYR A 626 8.75 15.11 -16.21
CA TYR A 626 7.76 15.46 -15.21
C TYR A 626 8.45 16.32 -14.14
N ASP A 627 8.26 17.64 -14.20
CA ASP A 627 8.79 18.60 -13.23
C ASP A 627 7.75 18.86 -12.14
N VAL A 628 8.10 18.71 -10.86
CA VAL A 628 7.20 18.88 -9.73
C VAL A 628 7.65 20.04 -8.87
N ARG A 629 6.71 20.95 -8.58
CA ARG A 629 6.92 22.07 -7.65
C ARG A 629 5.82 22.07 -6.59
N TRP A 630 6.20 22.18 -5.33
CA TRP A 630 5.23 22.36 -4.27
C TRP A 630 4.55 23.72 -4.39
N GLN A 631 3.25 23.75 -4.16
CA GLN A 631 2.53 24.99 -3.88
C GLN A 631 2.49 25.15 -2.35
N ALA A 632 2.98 26.28 -1.84
CA ALA A 632 2.70 26.66 -0.46
C ALA A 632 1.19 26.81 -0.31
N ARG A 633 0.59 26.13 0.64
CA ARG A 633 -0.84 26.30 0.93
C ARG A 633 -1.13 27.78 1.17
N ALA A 634 -2.19 28.31 0.57
CA ALA A 634 -2.54 29.74 0.63
C ALA A 634 -2.68 30.32 2.05
N GLY A 635 -2.71 29.48 3.11
CA GLY A 635 -2.69 29.88 4.52
C GLY A 635 -1.29 30.02 5.14
N GLU A 636 -0.23 29.42 4.56
CA GLU A 636 1.14 29.50 5.09
C GLU A 636 1.88 30.77 4.63
N ALA A 637 1.47 31.35 3.50
CA ALA A 637 2.02 32.61 3.01
C ALA A 637 1.55 33.86 3.79
N ALA A 638 0.46 33.76 4.57
CA ALA A 638 -0.07 34.89 5.34
C ALA A 638 0.56 35.05 6.73
N SER A 639 1.33 34.07 7.24
CA SER A 639 1.93 34.15 8.57
C SER A 639 3.32 34.81 8.62
N THR A 640 3.92 35.09 7.46
CA THR A 640 5.27 35.70 7.38
C THR A 640 5.29 37.22 7.20
N THR A 641 4.13 37.91 7.22
CA THR A 641 4.05 39.36 7.00
C THR A 641 3.45 40.16 8.15
N PHE A 642 3.43 39.66 9.40
CA PHE A 642 3.10 40.48 10.57
C PHE A 642 4.25 40.48 11.59
N GLY A 643 5.23 41.32 11.32
CA GLY A 643 6.30 41.58 12.25
C GLY A 643 7.21 42.70 11.76
N ASN A 644 6.68 43.92 11.61
CA ASN A 644 7.43 45.18 11.76
C ASN A 644 6.54 46.38 11.41
N ARG A 645 5.85 46.91 12.42
CA ARG A 645 5.67 48.37 12.64
C ARG A 645 5.37 48.62 14.13
#